data_dba354e64a2f6c4ae2ec58f2d15cb4a8
#
_entry.id   dba354e64a2f6c4ae2ec58f2d15cb4a8
#
_cell.length_a   1.000
_cell.length_b   1.000
_cell.length_c   1.000
_cell.angle_alpha   90.00
_cell.angle_beta   90.00
_cell.angle_gamma   90.00
#
_symmetry.space_group_name_H-M   'P 1'
#
loop_
_entity.id
_entity.type
_entity.pdbx_description
1 polymer ?
#
loop_
_entity_poly.entity_id
_entity_poly.type
_entity_poly.pdbx_seq_one_letter_code
_entity_poly.pdbx_strand_id
1 'polypeptide(L)'
;MDALFQPVANLKGIGTKRAEALEKLGIRTPYDLLYHVPRGYLDYSHPVPVAAAPTGEPCVIRVQIVHKLAPQFIRKGMTIFKAVATDGLNDVTVILYNNPYGFQALHTGSWYRMSGKLQGGLLRREISAPHVLADDSKELIYPFYPLTSGITMPILVRAVKQAIELMRQQPFDWMPEEMRLEHGLLPLTAALEQVHFPANPALMETARRRLAFDELLQLQLGMLIRRADNRRRSAYPMRQDTDLEPFYGALPFTMTAGQKHAVEEITVDLCGDAPMNRLLQGDVGSGKTAVAAAACYFAARNGMQCALMAPTEILAVQHYHTMQQFLEPLGVSVGLLTGSVRAKERREIYEALADGSMTLVVGTHAIFQKEVSFARLGLVITDEQHRFGVAQRTLLADKGGCPHKLVMSATPIPRTLALMIYSDLDISVLKELPRGRLPVQTFAVTGKLRQRAYSFIRQQLEQGHQGYIVCPMIDDRDESELQAVSSYAESIQAGAFSAYRVGLLHGRMKPAEKDSVMTAFRNHELDLLVSTTVIEVGVDVPNATILLIENAERFGLSQLHQLRGRVGRGSAQSYCILMTDHVTEDCRTRMQIMSRTNDGFQIAEADLQLRGPGDFFGQRQHGLPPLQIADLSHDTQLLHEVQETAKKILEKDADLSAPEHGALRLEVLRLFRRSGENGRN
;
A
#
# COMPACT_ATOMS: atom_id res chain seq x y z
N MET A 1 -25.15 -26.39 -7.44
CA MET A 1 -24.35 -25.61 -6.50
C MET A 1 -23.56 -26.46 -5.50
N ASP A 2 -24.08 -27.54 -4.97
CA ASP A 2 -23.41 -28.31 -3.91
C ASP A 2 -22.00 -28.82 -4.25
N ALA A 3 -21.75 -29.31 -5.45
CA ALA A 3 -20.48 -29.91 -5.82
C ALA A 3 -19.31 -28.93 -5.82
N LEU A 4 -19.51 -27.64 -6.15
CA LEU A 4 -18.49 -26.60 -6.15
C LEU A 4 -18.03 -26.20 -4.74
N PHE A 5 -18.90 -26.38 -3.73
CA PHE A 5 -18.65 -25.99 -2.34
C PHE A 5 -18.31 -27.20 -1.44
N GLN A 6 -18.21 -28.40 -2.00
CA GLN A 6 -17.70 -29.57 -1.30
C GLN A 6 -16.17 -29.46 -1.09
N PRO A 7 -15.58 -30.21 -0.15
CA PRO A 7 -14.13 -30.24 0.03
C PRO A 7 -13.37 -30.54 -1.26
N VAL A 8 -12.28 -29.84 -1.53
CA VAL A 8 -11.44 -30.04 -2.72
C VAL A 8 -10.85 -31.46 -2.79
N ALA A 9 -10.76 -32.17 -1.66
CA ALA A 9 -10.36 -33.58 -1.58
C ALA A 9 -11.25 -34.53 -2.39
N ASN A 10 -12.48 -34.12 -2.72
CA ASN A 10 -13.42 -34.91 -3.53
C ASN A 10 -13.06 -34.90 -5.02
N LEU A 11 -12.17 -34.01 -5.46
CA LEU A 11 -11.70 -33.98 -6.85
C LEU A 11 -10.79 -35.18 -7.15
N LYS A 12 -10.95 -35.74 -8.34
CA LYS A 12 -10.17 -36.92 -8.78
C LYS A 12 -8.67 -36.56 -8.82
N GLY A 13 -7.89 -37.29 -8.04
CA GLY A 13 -6.44 -37.11 -7.94
C GLY A 13 -6.00 -36.14 -6.82
N ILE A 14 -6.92 -35.61 -6.02
CA ILE A 14 -6.65 -34.81 -4.83
C ILE A 14 -6.98 -35.66 -3.60
N GLY A 15 -5.97 -36.27 -2.98
CA GLY A 15 -6.11 -36.94 -1.69
C GLY A 15 -5.87 -35.98 -0.52
N THR A 16 -6.02 -36.47 0.72
CA THR A 16 -5.89 -35.69 1.97
C THR A 16 -4.62 -34.85 2.03
N LYS A 17 -3.46 -35.41 1.76
CA LYS A 17 -2.15 -34.70 1.77
C LYS A 17 -2.09 -33.55 0.75
N ARG A 18 -2.72 -33.71 -0.42
CA ARG A 18 -2.77 -32.65 -1.42
C ARG A 18 -3.80 -31.58 -1.05
N ALA A 19 -4.90 -31.96 -0.45
CA ALA A 19 -5.90 -31.02 0.07
C ALA A 19 -5.30 -30.14 1.19
N GLU A 20 -4.55 -30.73 2.12
CA GLU A 20 -3.80 -29.98 3.15
C GLU A 20 -2.75 -29.02 2.54
N ALA A 21 -2.10 -29.41 1.45
CA ALA A 21 -1.18 -28.54 0.74
C ALA A 21 -1.91 -27.40 0.02
N LEU A 22 -3.08 -27.66 -0.59
CA LEU A 22 -3.93 -26.62 -1.22
C LEU A 22 -4.51 -25.64 -0.18
N GLU A 23 -4.81 -26.12 1.03
CA GLU A 23 -5.29 -25.24 2.11
C GLU A 23 -4.28 -24.17 2.49
N LYS A 24 -2.96 -24.44 2.38
CA LYS A 24 -1.90 -23.42 2.56
C LYS A 24 -1.98 -22.29 1.53
N LEU A 25 -2.60 -22.53 0.38
CA LEU A 25 -2.91 -21.52 -0.64
C LEU A 25 -4.30 -20.89 -0.45
N GLY A 26 -5.02 -21.23 0.63
CA GLY A 26 -6.39 -20.77 0.87
C GLY A 26 -7.45 -21.52 0.06
N ILE A 27 -7.11 -22.66 -0.55
CA ILE A 27 -7.98 -23.44 -1.43
C ILE A 27 -8.56 -24.60 -0.63
N ARG A 28 -9.86 -24.55 -0.30
CA ARG A 28 -10.58 -25.57 0.45
C ARG A 28 -11.64 -26.28 -0.41
N THR A 29 -12.15 -25.59 -1.44
CA THR A 29 -13.24 -26.07 -2.29
C THR A 29 -12.88 -25.96 -3.78
N PRO A 30 -13.58 -26.67 -4.69
CA PRO A 30 -13.47 -26.43 -6.12
C PRO A 30 -13.77 -24.97 -6.52
N TYR A 31 -14.66 -24.29 -5.81
CA TYR A 31 -14.95 -22.87 -6.01
C TYR A 31 -13.71 -21.99 -5.72
N ASP A 32 -12.95 -22.28 -4.67
CA ASP A 32 -11.71 -21.56 -4.39
C ASP A 32 -10.65 -21.77 -5.48
N LEU A 33 -10.60 -22.96 -6.10
CA LEU A 33 -9.72 -23.23 -7.25
C LEU A 33 -10.04 -22.34 -8.45
N LEU A 34 -11.33 -22.05 -8.71
CA LEU A 34 -11.75 -21.19 -9.82
C LEU A 34 -11.29 -19.72 -9.63
N TYR A 35 -11.06 -19.30 -8.40
CA TYR A 35 -10.53 -17.96 -8.08
C TYR A 35 -9.02 -17.96 -7.79
N HIS A 36 -8.36 -19.12 -7.87
CA HIS A 36 -6.89 -19.20 -7.82
C HIS A 36 -6.34 -18.95 -9.23
N VAL A 37 -6.32 -17.70 -9.65
CA VAL A 37 -5.99 -17.29 -11.02
C VAL A 37 -4.51 -17.50 -11.36
N PRO A 38 -4.15 -17.72 -12.63
CA PRO A 38 -2.78 -17.81 -13.07
C PRO A 38 -2.01 -16.52 -12.79
N ARG A 39 -0.73 -16.66 -12.43
CA ARG A 39 0.22 -15.56 -12.28
C ARG A 39 0.68 -14.98 -13.62
N GLY A 40 0.57 -15.78 -14.67
CA GLY A 40 0.97 -15.46 -16.03
C GLY A 40 0.72 -16.63 -16.96
N TYR A 41 1.03 -16.43 -18.21
CA TYR A 41 0.79 -17.41 -19.26
C TYR A 41 2.02 -17.60 -20.11
N LEU A 42 2.22 -18.84 -20.61
CA LEU A 42 3.16 -19.14 -21.68
C LEU A 42 2.36 -19.23 -22.99
N ASP A 43 2.67 -18.34 -23.91
CA ASP A 43 2.04 -18.33 -25.24
C ASP A 43 2.90 -19.13 -26.22
N TYR A 44 2.38 -20.25 -26.69
CA TYR A 44 3.00 -21.13 -27.67
C TYR A 44 2.51 -20.88 -29.10
N SER A 45 1.66 -19.88 -29.35
CA SER A 45 1.06 -19.63 -30.66
C SER A 45 2.07 -19.16 -31.72
N HIS A 46 3.14 -18.49 -31.29
CA HIS A 46 4.14 -17.88 -32.16
C HIS A 46 5.56 -18.40 -31.90
N PRO A 47 5.88 -19.66 -32.26
CA PRO A 47 7.23 -20.20 -32.12
C PRO A 47 8.19 -19.50 -33.08
N VAL A 48 9.41 -19.19 -32.58
CA VAL A 48 10.49 -18.61 -33.39
C VAL A 48 11.43 -19.70 -33.90
N PRO A 49 12.03 -19.57 -35.10
CA PRO A 49 13.07 -20.48 -35.58
C PRO A 49 14.26 -20.55 -34.62
N VAL A 50 14.86 -21.73 -34.47
CA VAL A 50 16.00 -21.94 -33.57
C VAL A 50 17.16 -20.97 -33.86
N ALA A 51 17.43 -20.65 -35.13
CA ALA A 51 18.47 -19.70 -35.50
C ALA A 51 18.17 -18.25 -35.07
N ALA A 52 16.90 -17.83 -35.14
CA ALA A 52 16.44 -16.48 -34.83
C ALA A 52 16.13 -16.26 -33.33
N ALA A 53 16.08 -17.34 -32.55
CA ALA A 53 15.73 -17.29 -31.13
C ALA A 53 16.80 -16.51 -30.33
N PRO A 54 16.40 -15.56 -29.46
CA PRO A 54 17.34 -14.77 -28.67
C PRO A 54 18.09 -15.65 -27.66
N THR A 55 19.38 -15.37 -27.47
CA THR A 55 20.21 -16.11 -26.51
C THR A 55 20.05 -15.55 -25.10
N GLY A 56 19.72 -16.42 -24.13
CA GLY A 56 19.57 -16.04 -22.71
C GLY A 56 18.22 -15.44 -22.35
N GLU A 57 17.36 -15.14 -23.30
CA GLU A 57 15.98 -14.66 -23.08
C GLU A 57 14.96 -15.78 -23.26
N PRO A 58 13.81 -15.71 -22.58
CA PRO A 58 12.73 -16.68 -22.76
C PRO A 58 12.15 -16.60 -24.17
N CYS A 59 12.04 -17.74 -24.85
CA CYS A 59 11.40 -17.84 -26.16
C CYS A 59 10.70 -19.18 -26.32
N VAL A 60 9.86 -19.30 -27.32
CA VAL A 60 9.21 -20.56 -27.73
C VAL A 60 9.78 -21.00 -29.07
N ILE A 61 10.22 -22.25 -29.13
CA ILE A 61 10.70 -22.87 -30.37
C ILE A 61 9.80 -24.08 -30.70
N ARG A 62 9.65 -24.40 -31.98
CA ARG A 62 8.97 -25.59 -32.47
C ARG A 62 10.00 -26.54 -33.06
N VAL A 63 10.12 -27.75 -32.47
CA VAL A 63 11.18 -28.69 -32.81
C VAL A 63 10.69 -30.12 -32.82
N GLN A 64 11.30 -30.95 -33.66
CA GLN A 64 11.08 -32.39 -33.74
C GLN A 64 12.23 -33.11 -33.02
N ILE A 65 11.89 -34.10 -32.20
CA ILE A 65 12.92 -34.94 -31.54
C ILE A 65 13.55 -35.88 -32.58
N VAL A 66 14.84 -35.76 -32.79
CA VAL A 66 15.59 -36.61 -33.74
C VAL A 66 16.07 -37.89 -33.06
N HIS A 67 16.76 -37.77 -31.93
CA HIS A 67 17.20 -38.92 -31.15
C HIS A 67 17.42 -38.55 -29.68
N LYS A 68 17.36 -39.57 -28.84
CA LYS A 68 17.59 -39.48 -27.38
C LYS A 68 18.97 -40.04 -27.06
N LEU A 69 19.72 -39.34 -26.22
CA LEU A 69 21.00 -39.78 -25.71
C LEU A 69 20.86 -40.62 -24.43
N ALA A 70 21.80 -41.47 -24.14
CA ALA A 70 21.82 -42.21 -22.88
C ALA A 70 21.87 -41.25 -21.67
N PRO A 71 21.09 -41.52 -20.60
CA PRO A 71 21.15 -40.71 -19.39
C PRO A 71 22.55 -40.62 -18.80
N GLN A 72 22.97 -39.42 -18.41
CA GLN A 72 24.28 -39.16 -17.81
C GLN A 72 24.12 -38.94 -16.31
N PHE A 73 24.75 -39.79 -15.50
CA PHE A 73 24.83 -39.63 -14.08
C PHE A 73 26.02 -38.73 -13.71
N ILE A 74 25.77 -37.56 -13.14
CA ILE A 74 26.82 -36.58 -12.85
C ILE A 74 27.30 -36.70 -11.39
N ARG A 75 26.38 -36.82 -10.44
CA ARG A 75 26.67 -37.01 -9.02
C ARG A 75 25.43 -37.56 -8.30
N LYS A 76 25.59 -37.98 -7.03
CA LYS A 76 24.47 -38.49 -6.22
C LYS A 76 23.30 -37.50 -6.22
N GLY A 77 22.16 -37.93 -6.73
CA GLY A 77 20.95 -37.12 -6.86
C GLY A 77 20.85 -36.23 -8.12
N MET A 78 21.80 -36.31 -9.08
CA MET A 78 21.77 -35.51 -10.31
C MET A 78 22.01 -36.36 -11.55
N THR A 79 20.93 -36.62 -12.29
CA THR A 79 20.94 -37.27 -13.61
C THR A 79 20.51 -36.29 -14.69
N ILE A 80 21.25 -36.23 -15.78
CA ILE A 80 20.97 -35.39 -16.95
C ILE A 80 20.46 -36.28 -18.07
N PHE A 81 19.32 -35.89 -18.65
CA PHE A 81 18.75 -36.50 -19.84
C PHE A 81 18.88 -35.53 -21.01
N LYS A 82 19.41 -35.98 -22.13
CA LYS A 82 19.64 -35.18 -23.34
C LYS A 82 18.91 -35.76 -24.52
N ALA A 83 18.25 -34.92 -25.29
CA ALA A 83 17.72 -35.28 -26.60
C ALA A 83 18.18 -34.22 -27.63
N VAL A 84 18.45 -34.68 -28.86
CA VAL A 84 18.70 -33.80 -29.98
C VAL A 84 17.39 -33.59 -30.71
N ALA A 85 17.04 -32.32 -30.95
CA ALA A 85 15.84 -31.90 -31.65
C ALA A 85 16.22 -30.93 -32.77
N THR A 86 15.39 -30.81 -33.79
CA THR A 86 15.61 -29.92 -34.94
C THR A 86 14.35 -29.15 -35.31
N ASP A 87 14.50 -27.92 -35.82
CA ASP A 87 13.40 -27.17 -36.47
C ASP A 87 13.29 -27.45 -37.96
N GLY A 88 14.11 -28.40 -38.48
CA GLY A 88 14.23 -28.74 -39.89
C GLY A 88 15.44 -28.06 -40.58
N LEU A 89 16.01 -27.02 -39.97
CA LEU A 89 17.16 -26.29 -40.46
C LEU A 89 18.33 -26.29 -39.45
N ASN A 90 18.02 -26.23 -38.19
CA ASN A 90 19.00 -26.12 -37.11
C ASN A 90 18.71 -27.08 -35.97
N ASP A 91 19.77 -27.63 -35.39
CA ASP A 91 19.66 -28.55 -34.27
C ASP A 91 19.75 -27.80 -32.94
N VAL A 92 19.08 -28.34 -31.94
CA VAL A 92 19.10 -27.89 -30.55
C VAL A 92 19.18 -29.07 -29.60
N THR A 93 20.01 -28.97 -28.57
CA THR A 93 20.09 -29.99 -27.52
C THR A 93 19.09 -29.65 -26.42
N VAL A 94 18.12 -30.53 -26.17
CA VAL A 94 17.16 -30.44 -25.07
C VAL A 94 17.76 -31.12 -23.85
N ILE A 95 17.85 -30.41 -22.73
CA ILE A 95 18.43 -30.90 -21.47
C ILE A 95 17.36 -30.93 -20.38
N LEU A 96 17.16 -32.10 -19.77
CA LEU A 96 16.25 -32.27 -18.64
C LEU A 96 17.05 -32.76 -17.41
N TYR A 97 16.80 -32.17 -16.25
CA TYR A 97 17.45 -32.55 -15.00
C TYR A 97 16.50 -33.36 -14.12
N ASN A 98 16.94 -34.53 -13.65
CA ASN A 98 16.19 -35.41 -12.73
C ASN A 98 14.74 -35.67 -13.14
N ASN A 99 14.44 -35.64 -14.44
CA ASN A 99 13.09 -35.81 -14.98
C ASN A 99 13.00 -36.98 -15.97
N PRO A 100 13.03 -38.23 -15.50
CA PRO A 100 12.94 -39.42 -16.37
C PRO A 100 11.60 -39.52 -17.06
N TYR A 101 10.51 -39.14 -16.38
CA TYR A 101 9.16 -39.18 -16.95
C TYR A 101 8.98 -38.18 -18.08
N GLY A 102 9.43 -36.94 -17.91
CA GLY A 102 9.42 -35.92 -18.97
C GLY A 102 10.27 -36.34 -20.16
N PHE A 103 11.40 -37.00 -19.92
CA PHE A 103 12.25 -37.53 -20.99
C PHE A 103 11.60 -38.72 -21.74
N GLN A 104 10.92 -39.62 -21.02
CA GLN A 104 10.18 -40.74 -21.63
C GLN A 104 9.01 -40.23 -22.50
N ALA A 105 8.34 -39.18 -22.09
CA ALA A 105 7.23 -38.55 -22.80
C ALA A 105 7.62 -37.88 -24.13
N LEU A 106 8.90 -37.56 -24.32
CA LEU A 106 9.40 -37.11 -25.63
C LEU A 106 9.53 -38.31 -26.57
N HIS A 107 8.78 -38.34 -27.68
CA HIS A 107 8.85 -39.40 -28.66
C HIS A 107 9.71 -38.96 -29.86
N THR A 108 10.60 -39.83 -30.29
CA THR A 108 11.42 -39.61 -31.51
C THR A 108 10.50 -39.48 -32.73
N GLY A 109 10.74 -38.50 -33.59
CA GLY A 109 9.92 -38.20 -34.75
C GLY A 109 8.72 -37.29 -34.48
N SER A 110 8.37 -37.03 -33.19
CA SER A 110 7.26 -36.15 -32.84
C SER A 110 7.68 -34.70 -32.71
N TRP A 111 6.79 -33.78 -33.08
CA TRP A 111 6.97 -32.33 -32.95
C TRP A 111 6.46 -31.85 -31.58
N TYR A 112 7.22 -30.90 -31.00
CA TYR A 112 6.92 -30.26 -29.73
C TYR A 112 7.15 -28.77 -29.83
N ARG A 113 6.38 -28.00 -29.07
CA ARG A 113 6.66 -26.58 -28.78
C ARG A 113 7.32 -26.53 -27.41
N MET A 114 8.48 -25.89 -27.34
CA MET A 114 9.29 -25.82 -26.14
C MET A 114 9.53 -24.37 -25.74
N SER A 115 9.19 -24.04 -24.51
CA SER A 115 9.44 -22.70 -23.94
C SER A 115 10.61 -22.76 -22.98
N GLY A 116 11.56 -21.84 -23.12
CA GLY A 116 12.76 -21.78 -22.26
C GLY A 116 13.77 -20.75 -22.76
N LYS A 117 14.93 -20.72 -22.10
CA LYS A 117 16.05 -19.88 -22.53
C LYS A 117 17.04 -20.70 -23.33
N LEU A 118 17.28 -20.29 -24.57
CA LEU A 118 18.32 -20.87 -25.36
C LEU A 118 19.69 -20.33 -24.95
N GLN A 119 20.68 -21.24 -24.88
CA GLN A 119 22.07 -20.94 -24.55
C GLN A 119 23.00 -21.46 -25.67
N GLY A 120 24.22 -20.95 -25.70
CA GLY A 120 25.22 -21.37 -26.68
C GLY A 120 25.20 -20.52 -27.97
N GLY A 121 26.18 -20.76 -28.85
CA GLY A 121 26.29 -20.09 -30.15
C GLY A 121 25.48 -20.80 -31.24
N LEU A 122 25.49 -20.24 -32.48
CA LEU A 122 24.69 -20.75 -33.59
C LEU A 122 24.96 -22.24 -33.94
N LEU A 123 26.20 -22.72 -33.73
CA LEU A 123 26.59 -24.12 -34.04
C LEU A 123 26.23 -25.12 -32.93
N ARG A 124 25.94 -24.64 -31.72
CA ARG A 124 25.60 -25.52 -30.59
C ARG A 124 24.64 -24.79 -29.67
N ARG A 125 23.36 -24.90 -29.98
CA ARG A 125 22.28 -24.37 -29.16
C ARG A 125 21.76 -25.42 -28.21
N GLU A 126 21.50 -24.97 -26.96
CA GLU A 126 20.97 -25.84 -25.89
C GLU A 126 19.79 -25.14 -25.23
N ILE A 127 18.75 -25.89 -24.89
CA ILE A 127 17.64 -25.45 -24.07
C ILE A 127 17.55 -26.31 -22.82
N SER A 128 17.66 -25.68 -21.66
CA SER A 128 17.69 -26.37 -20.35
C SER A 128 16.35 -26.30 -19.64
N ALA A 129 15.87 -27.48 -19.21
CA ALA A 129 14.61 -27.64 -18.50
C ALA A 129 13.42 -26.89 -19.14
N PRO A 130 13.20 -27.06 -20.48
CA PRO A 130 12.12 -26.37 -21.15
C PRO A 130 10.74 -26.86 -20.64
N HIS A 131 9.76 -25.97 -20.65
CA HIS A 131 8.38 -26.40 -20.59
C HIS A 131 7.96 -26.91 -21.97
N VAL A 132 7.47 -28.16 -22.01
CA VAL A 132 7.20 -28.87 -23.29
C VAL A 132 5.70 -28.99 -23.48
N LEU A 133 5.22 -28.63 -24.67
CA LEU A 133 3.87 -28.79 -25.13
C LEU A 133 3.87 -29.63 -26.43
N ALA A 134 2.96 -30.58 -26.55
CA ALA A 134 2.80 -31.32 -27.81
C ALA A 134 2.30 -30.37 -28.90
N ASP A 135 2.80 -30.53 -30.13
CA ASP A 135 2.50 -29.60 -31.25
C ASP A 135 1.04 -29.64 -31.70
N ASP A 136 0.35 -30.75 -31.48
CA ASP A 136 -1.09 -30.96 -31.76
C ASP A 136 -2.02 -30.46 -30.63
N SER A 137 -1.45 -29.85 -29.58
CA SER A 137 -2.25 -29.29 -28.50
C SER A 137 -3.14 -28.15 -29.01
N LYS A 138 -4.42 -28.20 -28.65
CA LYS A 138 -5.38 -27.13 -28.94
C LYS A 138 -5.22 -25.93 -28.01
N GLU A 139 -4.65 -26.15 -26.82
CA GLU A 139 -4.44 -25.12 -25.80
C GLU A 139 -3.03 -24.58 -25.96
N LEU A 140 -2.88 -23.47 -26.71
CA LEU A 140 -1.58 -22.86 -26.98
C LEU A 140 -1.17 -21.81 -25.93
N ILE A 141 -2.08 -21.38 -25.07
CA ILE A 141 -1.81 -20.48 -23.97
C ILE A 141 -1.88 -21.29 -22.67
N TYR A 142 -0.74 -21.51 -22.05
CA TYR A 142 -0.61 -22.38 -20.88
C TYR A 142 -0.53 -21.56 -19.59
N PRO A 143 -1.40 -21.79 -18.59
CA PRO A 143 -1.44 -21.01 -17.36
C PRO A 143 -0.28 -21.37 -16.41
N PHE A 144 0.24 -20.37 -15.71
CA PHE A 144 1.24 -20.49 -14.66
C PHE A 144 0.66 -20.06 -13.32
N TYR A 145 0.50 -21.02 -12.39
CA TYR A 145 -0.08 -20.75 -11.07
C TYR A 145 0.99 -20.61 -9.98
N PRO A 146 0.71 -19.85 -8.91
CA PRO A 146 1.44 -19.96 -7.65
C PRO A 146 1.34 -21.37 -7.12
N LEU A 147 2.45 -21.97 -6.73
CA LEU A 147 2.53 -23.34 -6.20
C LEU A 147 2.96 -23.36 -4.74
N THR A 148 2.67 -24.48 -4.08
CA THR A 148 3.16 -24.79 -2.73
C THR A 148 3.83 -26.17 -2.70
N SER A 149 4.59 -26.45 -1.65
CA SER A 149 5.22 -27.76 -1.48
C SER A 149 4.19 -28.88 -1.50
N GLY A 150 4.43 -29.92 -2.32
CA GLY A 150 3.52 -31.06 -2.49
C GLY A 150 2.51 -30.93 -3.62
N ILE A 151 2.40 -29.76 -4.28
CA ILE A 151 1.56 -29.56 -5.46
C ILE A 151 2.44 -29.24 -6.67
N THR A 152 2.18 -29.92 -7.79
CA THR A 152 2.84 -29.64 -9.07
C THR A 152 1.87 -29.00 -10.06
N MET A 153 2.39 -28.26 -11.05
CA MET A 153 1.61 -27.58 -12.06
C MET A 153 0.58 -28.51 -12.76
N PRO A 154 0.94 -29.73 -13.24
CA PRO A 154 -0.02 -30.61 -13.87
C PRO A 154 -1.16 -31.08 -12.96
N ILE A 155 -0.88 -31.23 -11.65
CA ILE A 155 -1.91 -31.59 -10.67
C ILE A 155 -2.91 -30.45 -10.52
N LEU A 156 -2.41 -29.21 -10.37
CA LEU A 156 -3.24 -28.03 -10.19
C LEU A 156 -4.08 -27.74 -11.44
N VAL A 157 -3.46 -27.75 -12.62
CA VAL A 157 -4.16 -27.58 -13.91
C VAL A 157 -5.30 -28.61 -14.06
N ARG A 158 -5.06 -29.89 -13.72
CA ARG A 158 -6.09 -30.93 -13.78
C ARG A 158 -7.23 -30.67 -12.79
N ALA A 159 -6.91 -30.20 -11.59
CA ALA A 159 -7.93 -29.89 -10.58
C ALA A 159 -8.79 -28.69 -11.02
N VAL A 160 -8.17 -27.63 -11.57
CA VAL A 160 -8.89 -26.48 -12.13
C VAL A 160 -9.82 -26.91 -13.30
N LYS A 161 -9.34 -27.75 -14.21
CA LYS A 161 -10.20 -28.28 -15.30
C LYS A 161 -11.41 -29.04 -14.77
N GLN A 162 -11.26 -29.82 -13.70
CA GLN A 162 -12.38 -30.49 -13.05
C GLN A 162 -13.35 -29.48 -12.40
N ALA A 163 -12.84 -28.43 -11.76
CA ALA A 163 -13.69 -27.39 -11.16
C ALA A 163 -14.49 -26.62 -12.24
N ILE A 164 -13.88 -26.29 -13.38
CA ILE A 164 -14.57 -25.67 -14.53
C ILE A 164 -15.66 -26.60 -15.07
N GLU A 165 -15.38 -27.89 -15.20
CA GLU A 165 -16.37 -28.85 -15.66
C GLU A 165 -17.56 -28.97 -14.70
N LEU A 166 -17.34 -28.98 -13.39
CA LEU A 166 -18.41 -28.91 -12.40
C LEU A 166 -19.27 -27.66 -12.57
N MET A 167 -18.64 -26.50 -12.85
CA MET A 167 -19.35 -25.25 -13.07
C MET A 167 -20.14 -25.24 -14.39
N ARG A 168 -19.63 -25.87 -15.45
CA ARG A 168 -20.37 -26.05 -16.72
C ARG A 168 -21.61 -26.88 -16.56
N GLN A 169 -21.55 -27.93 -15.71
CA GLN A 169 -22.69 -28.79 -15.43
C GLN A 169 -23.78 -28.10 -14.61
N GLN A 170 -23.41 -27.16 -13.76
CA GLN A 170 -24.31 -26.36 -12.93
C GLN A 170 -23.94 -24.87 -13.01
N PRO A 171 -24.14 -24.22 -14.17
CA PRO A 171 -23.75 -22.83 -14.34
C PRO A 171 -24.57 -21.95 -13.41
N PHE A 172 -23.86 -21.04 -12.74
CA PHE A 172 -24.49 -19.99 -11.98
C PHE A 172 -23.74 -18.67 -12.22
N ASP A 173 -24.50 -17.58 -12.19
CA ASP A 173 -23.94 -16.24 -12.17
C ASP A 173 -24.64 -15.48 -11.04
N TRP A 174 -23.87 -14.86 -10.16
CA TRP A 174 -24.43 -14.07 -9.07
C TRP A 174 -24.87 -12.68 -9.53
N MET A 175 -24.38 -12.24 -10.70
CA MET A 175 -24.73 -10.95 -11.30
C MET A 175 -26.02 -11.12 -12.14
N PRO A 176 -27.03 -10.26 -11.96
CA PRO A 176 -28.20 -10.21 -12.81
C PRO A 176 -27.81 -10.02 -14.28
N GLU A 177 -28.52 -10.69 -15.18
CA GLU A 177 -28.21 -10.67 -16.62
C GLU A 177 -28.31 -9.25 -17.21
N GLU A 178 -29.28 -8.48 -16.77
CA GLU A 178 -29.47 -7.08 -17.19
C GLU A 178 -28.23 -6.23 -16.89
N MET A 179 -27.71 -6.30 -15.66
CA MET A 179 -26.49 -5.63 -15.23
C MET A 179 -25.26 -6.09 -16.01
N ARG A 180 -25.15 -7.40 -16.24
CA ARG A 180 -24.06 -8.00 -17.02
C ARG A 180 -24.03 -7.44 -18.45
N LEU A 181 -25.19 -7.34 -19.09
CA LEU A 181 -25.32 -6.83 -20.45
C LEU A 181 -25.10 -5.30 -20.51
N GLU A 182 -25.57 -4.53 -19.53
CA GLU A 182 -25.34 -3.07 -19.43
C GLU A 182 -23.82 -2.75 -19.45
N HIS A 183 -23.02 -3.56 -18.76
CA HIS A 183 -21.56 -3.37 -18.68
C HIS A 183 -20.75 -4.15 -19.72
N GLY A 184 -21.41 -4.88 -20.63
CA GLY A 184 -20.74 -5.68 -21.67
C GLY A 184 -19.84 -6.78 -21.12
N LEU A 185 -20.23 -7.42 -19.99
CA LEU A 185 -19.43 -8.42 -19.29
C LEU A 185 -19.77 -9.83 -19.74
N LEU A 186 -18.77 -10.73 -19.70
CA LEU A 186 -18.97 -12.16 -19.96
C LEU A 186 -19.81 -12.83 -18.85
N PRO A 187 -20.54 -13.92 -19.17
CA PRO A 187 -21.06 -14.82 -18.13
C PRO A 187 -19.92 -15.35 -17.24
N LEU A 188 -20.19 -15.53 -15.94
CA LEU A 188 -19.15 -15.91 -14.97
C LEU A 188 -18.43 -17.20 -15.35
N THR A 189 -19.14 -18.23 -15.81
CA THR A 189 -18.54 -19.50 -16.26
C THR A 189 -17.57 -19.29 -17.42
N ALA A 190 -17.96 -18.49 -18.41
CA ALA A 190 -17.10 -18.17 -19.54
C ALA A 190 -15.87 -17.34 -19.13
N ALA A 191 -16.05 -16.38 -18.23
CA ALA A 191 -14.95 -15.59 -17.71
C ALA A 191 -13.93 -16.44 -16.94
N LEU A 192 -14.38 -17.31 -16.04
CA LEU A 192 -13.52 -18.23 -15.31
C LEU A 192 -12.81 -19.23 -16.23
N GLU A 193 -13.47 -19.71 -17.28
CA GLU A 193 -12.83 -20.57 -18.26
C GLU A 193 -11.73 -19.84 -19.03
N GLN A 194 -12.02 -18.63 -19.53
CA GLN A 194 -11.06 -17.87 -20.34
C GLN A 194 -9.92 -17.26 -19.52
N VAL A 195 -10.09 -17.03 -18.23
CA VAL A 195 -8.97 -16.61 -17.37
C VAL A 195 -8.03 -17.77 -17.06
N HIS A 196 -8.53 -19.02 -17.02
CA HIS A 196 -7.67 -20.18 -16.77
C HIS A 196 -7.08 -20.76 -18.05
N PHE A 197 -7.88 -20.88 -19.12
CA PHE A 197 -7.49 -21.47 -20.40
C PHE A 197 -7.97 -20.59 -21.55
N PRO A 198 -7.29 -19.45 -21.77
CA PRO A 198 -7.73 -18.50 -22.78
C PRO A 198 -7.56 -19.06 -24.19
N ALA A 199 -8.57 -18.87 -25.02
CA ALA A 199 -8.50 -19.24 -26.43
C ALA A 199 -7.62 -18.24 -27.22
N ASN A 200 -7.59 -16.99 -26.79
CA ASN A 200 -6.73 -15.94 -27.34
C ASN A 200 -6.57 -14.79 -26.33
N PRO A 201 -5.58 -13.88 -26.52
CA PRO A 201 -5.34 -12.77 -25.61
C PRO A 201 -6.52 -11.79 -25.44
N ALA A 202 -7.33 -11.57 -26.47
CA ALA A 202 -8.48 -10.67 -26.40
C ALA A 202 -9.59 -11.22 -25.48
N LEU A 203 -9.90 -12.51 -25.57
CA LEU A 203 -10.85 -13.17 -24.67
C LEU A 203 -10.33 -13.24 -23.24
N MET A 204 -9.02 -13.43 -23.05
CA MET A 204 -8.39 -13.38 -21.73
C MET A 204 -8.61 -12.01 -21.08
N GLU A 205 -8.39 -10.91 -21.82
CA GLU A 205 -8.58 -9.57 -21.28
C GLU A 205 -10.06 -9.27 -20.97
N THR A 206 -10.99 -9.74 -21.82
CA THR A 206 -12.42 -9.60 -21.56
C THR A 206 -12.84 -10.39 -20.30
N ALA A 207 -12.25 -11.56 -20.09
CA ALA A 207 -12.48 -12.38 -18.90
C ALA A 207 -11.90 -11.72 -17.65
N ARG A 208 -10.67 -11.18 -17.74
CA ARG A 208 -10.04 -10.40 -16.67
C ARG A 208 -10.91 -9.21 -16.27
N ARG A 209 -11.43 -8.46 -17.25
CA ARG A 209 -12.32 -7.32 -17.01
C ARG A 209 -13.57 -7.72 -16.23
N ARG A 210 -14.20 -8.86 -16.58
CA ARG A 210 -15.37 -9.37 -15.84
C ARG A 210 -15.01 -9.66 -14.37
N LEU A 211 -13.95 -10.42 -14.13
CA LEU A 211 -13.58 -10.84 -12.78
C LEU A 211 -13.04 -9.67 -11.94
N ALA A 212 -12.37 -8.69 -12.55
CA ALA A 212 -11.96 -7.46 -11.89
C ALA A 212 -13.17 -6.60 -11.50
N PHE A 213 -14.18 -6.49 -12.39
CA PHE A 213 -15.45 -5.81 -12.07
C PHE A 213 -16.14 -6.47 -10.87
N ASP A 214 -16.21 -7.82 -10.87
CA ASP A 214 -16.81 -8.59 -9.79
C ASP A 214 -16.13 -8.31 -8.45
N GLU A 215 -14.80 -8.40 -8.42
CA GLU A 215 -13.99 -8.17 -7.21
C GLU A 215 -14.14 -6.75 -6.67
N LEU A 216 -14.09 -5.76 -7.55
CA LEU A 216 -14.25 -4.35 -7.18
C LEU A 216 -15.67 -4.05 -6.70
N LEU A 217 -16.71 -4.60 -7.34
CA LEU A 217 -18.11 -4.39 -6.97
C LEU A 217 -18.43 -5.00 -5.60
N GLN A 218 -18.00 -6.23 -5.36
CA GLN A 218 -18.17 -6.90 -4.06
C GLN A 218 -17.47 -6.12 -2.94
N LEU A 219 -16.25 -5.63 -3.20
CA LEU A 219 -15.52 -4.81 -2.25
C LEU A 219 -16.25 -3.51 -1.96
N GLN A 220 -16.64 -2.78 -3.01
CA GLN A 220 -17.31 -1.48 -2.90
C GLN A 220 -18.66 -1.59 -2.15
N LEU A 221 -19.48 -2.59 -2.49
CA LEU A 221 -20.74 -2.85 -1.81
C LEU A 221 -20.55 -3.16 -0.33
N GLY A 222 -19.61 -4.05 0.00
CA GLY A 222 -19.35 -4.40 1.39
C GLY A 222 -18.88 -3.23 2.23
N MET A 223 -18.12 -2.30 1.64
CA MET A 223 -17.67 -1.09 2.32
C MET A 223 -18.81 -0.08 2.48
N LEU A 224 -19.63 0.13 1.47
CA LEU A 224 -20.78 1.03 1.55
C LEU A 224 -21.85 0.55 2.55
N ILE A 225 -22.09 -0.77 2.62
CA ILE A 225 -22.99 -1.37 3.62
C ILE A 225 -22.46 -1.12 5.03
N ARG A 226 -21.16 -1.35 5.27
CA ARG A 226 -20.51 -1.05 6.56
C ARG A 226 -20.63 0.43 6.92
N ARG A 227 -20.48 1.32 5.94
CA ARG A 227 -20.67 2.75 6.13
C ARG A 227 -22.12 3.07 6.55
N ALA A 228 -23.11 2.47 5.87
CA ALA A 228 -24.51 2.63 6.21
C ALA A 228 -24.81 2.13 7.62
N ASP A 229 -24.26 0.97 8.03
CA ASP A 229 -24.40 0.44 9.38
C ASP A 229 -23.76 1.35 10.46
N ASN A 230 -22.61 1.93 10.16
CA ASN A 230 -22.01 2.92 11.05
C ASN A 230 -22.85 4.19 11.17
N ARG A 231 -23.50 4.65 10.09
CA ARG A 231 -24.42 5.79 10.10
C ARG A 231 -25.74 5.54 10.84
N ARG A 232 -26.13 4.29 11.04
CA ARG A 232 -27.31 3.92 11.87
C ARG A 232 -27.04 4.05 13.37
N ARG A 233 -25.77 4.20 13.79
CA ARG A 233 -25.41 4.46 15.18
C ARG A 233 -25.72 5.91 15.52
N SER A 234 -26.22 6.17 16.70
CA SER A 234 -26.50 7.52 17.18
C SER A 234 -25.23 8.18 17.72
N ALA A 235 -24.89 9.34 17.24
CA ALA A 235 -23.84 10.18 17.80
C ALA A 235 -24.43 11.21 18.80
N TYR A 236 -23.56 12.01 19.40
CA TYR A 236 -23.96 13.20 20.14
C TYR A 236 -23.97 14.41 19.20
N PRO A 237 -25.13 14.81 18.63
CA PRO A 237 -25.15 15.92 17.68
C PRO A 237 -24.77 17.23 18.39
N MET A 238 -23.93 18.01 17.76
CA MET A 238 -23.49 19.32 18.25
C MET A 238 -24.37 20.44 17.65
N ARG A 239 -24.41 21.59 18.32
CA ARG A 239 -25.23 22.73 17.86
C ARG A 239 -24.55 23.42 16.70
N GLN A 240 -25.31 23.72 15.65
CA GLN A 240 -24.84 24.35 14.43
C GLN A 240 -24.54 25.87 14.59
N ASP A 241 -25.12 26.52 15.61
CA ASP A 241 -24.96 27.93 15.89
C ASP A 241 -23.67 28.32 16.63
N THR A 242 -22.73 27.40 16.72
CA THR A 242 -21.43 27.63 17.37
C THR A 242 -20.55 28.54 16.49
N ASP A 243 -20.25 29.74 17.01
CA ASP A 243 -19.43 30.74 16.33
C ASP A 243 -17.93 30.33 16.33
N LEU A 244 -17.34 30.30 15.14
CA LEU A 244 -15.90 30.03 14.92
C LEU A 244 -15.07 31.31 14.70
N GLU A 245 -15.65 32.49 14.60
CA GLU A 245 -14.94 33.76 14.40
C GLU A 245 -13.91 34.04 15.52
N PRO A 246 -14.20 33.77 16.82
CA PRO A 246 -13.22 33.92 17.87
C PRO A 246 -11.98 33.04 17.68
N PHE A 247 -12.16 31.82 17.15
CA PHE A 247 -11.05 30.93 16.83
C PHE A 247 -10.24 31.47 15.66
N TYR A 248 -10.89 31.88 14.56
CA TYR A 248 -10.19 32.44 13.40
C TYR A 248 -9.40 33.72 13.76
N GLY A 249 -9.93 34.55 14.62
CA GLY A 249 -9.30 35.79 15.09
C GLY A 249 -8.10 35.55 16.02
N ALA A 250 -8.05 34.40 16.74
CA ALA A 250 -6.97 34.07 17.66
C ALA A 250 -5.77 33.39 16.94
N LEU A 251 -5.92 32.95 15.69
CA LEU A 251 -4.83 32.31 14.95
C LEU A 251 -3.76 33.34 14.55
N PRO A 252 -2.45 32.99 14.61
CA PRO A 252 -1.36 33.86 14.18
C PRO A 252 -1.25 34.00 12.65
N PHE A 253 -2.16 33.41 11.90
CA PHE A 253 -2.23 33.42 10.43
C PHE A 253 -3.68 33.34 9.95
N THR A 254 -3.91 33.70 8.70
CA THR A 254 -5.24 33.54 8.07
C THR A 254 -5.37 32.16 7.43
N MET A 255 -6.43 31.43 7.74
CA MET A 255 -6.73 30.15 7.11
C MET A 255 -7.02 30.32 5.61
N THR A 256 -6.58 29.36 4.80
CA THR A 256 -6.89 29.31 3.36
C THR A 256 -8.35 28.96 3.12
N ALA A 257 -8.85 29.23 1.89
CA ALA A 257 -10.22 28.87 1.53
C ALA A 257 -10.48 27.36 1.66
N GLY A 258 -9.52 26.54 1.24
CA GLY A 258 -9.60 25.09 1.37
C GLY A 258 -9.63 24.60 2.82
N GLN A 259 -8.89 25.25 3.73
CA GLN A 259 -8.94 24.94 5.16
C GLN A 259 -10.31 25.30 5.78
N LYS A 260 -10.84 26.48 5.45
CA LYS A 260 -12.16 26.89 5.94
C LYS A 260 -13.26 25.97 5.43
N HIS A 261 -13.21 25.60 4.15
CA HIS A 261 -14.15 24.65 3.56
C HIS A 261 -14.09 23.26 4.26
N ALA A 262 -12.89 22.76 4.55
CA ALA A 262 -12.74 21.52 5.32
C ALA A 262 -13.32 21.64 6.74
N VAL A 263 -13.18 22.80 7.40
CA VAL A 263 -13.82 23.04 8.71
C VAL A 263 -15.34 23.04 8.57
N GLU A 264 -15.90 23.66 7.53
CA GLU A 264 -17.35 23.65 7.26
C GLU A 264 -17.87 22.23 7.06
N GLU A 265 -17.21 21.40 6.25
CA GLU A 265 -17.57 20.00 6.06
C GLU A 265 -17.55 19.22 7.38
N ILE A 266 -16.51 19.41 8.21
CA ILE A 266 -16.37 18.77 9.51
C ILE A 266 -17.48 19.22 10.47
N THR A 267 -17.78 20.51 10.54
CA THR A 267 -18.80 21.03 11.46
C THR A 267 -20.20 20.58 11.07
N VAL A 268 -20.51 20.49 9.77
CA VAL A 268 -21.77 19.89 9.28
C VAL A 268 -21.90 18.45 9.74
N ASP A 269 -20.84 17.65 9.62
CA ASP A 269 -20.86 16.25 10.08
C ASP A 269 -21.00 16.16 11.63
N LEU A 270 -20.34 17.04 12.38
CA LEU A 270 -20.43 17.07 13.86
C LEU A 270 -21.84 17.41 14.34
N CYS A 271 -22.60 18.16 13.54
CA CYS A 271 -24.01 18.49 13.85
C CYS A 271 -25.01 17.39 13.43
N GLY A 272 -24.55 16.37 12.72
CA GLY A 272 -25.38 15.26 12.26
C GLY A 272 -25.72 14.26 13.37
N ASP A 273 -26.83 13.53 13.21
CA ASP A 273 -27.25 12.47 14.13
C ASP A 273 -26.36 11.24 14.08
N ALA A 274 -25.62 11.04 12.98
CA ALA A 274 -24.71 9.94 12.77
C ALA A 274 -23.26 10.31 13.15
N PRO A 275 -22.45 9.37 13.67
CA PRO A 275 -21.07 9.68 14.00
C PRO A 275 -20.27 10.00 12.73
N MET A 276 -19.63 11.17 12.71
CA MET A 276 -18.68 11.54 11.68
C MET A 276 -17.56 10.49 11.61
N ASN A 277 -17.20 10.07 10.42
CA ASN A 277 -16.02 9.27 10.15
C ASN A 277 -15.31 9.87 8.92
N ARG A 278 -14.39 10.81 9.13
CA ARG A 278 -13.84 11.66 8.08
C ARG A 278 -12.32 11.61 8.02
N LEU A 279 -11.78 11.52 6.80
CA LEU A 279 -10.35 11.64 6.50
C LEU A 279 -10.03 13.08 6.06
N LEU A 280 -9.17 13.76 6.79
CA LEU A 280 -8.58 15.03 6.39
C LEU A 280 -7.22 14.76 5.74
N GLN A 281 -7.18 14.87 4.42
CA GLN A 281 -6.00 14.60 3.61
C GLN A 281 -5.37 15.90 3.13
N GLY A 282 -4.05 15.99 3.16
CA GLY A 282 -3.32 17.14 2.66
C GLY A 282 -1.83 16.94 2.76
N ASP A 283 -1.07 17.63 1.94
CA ASP A 283 0.38 17.55 1.91
C ASP A 283 1.01 17.95 3.25
N VAL A 284 2.30 17.66 3.42
CA VAL A 284 3.07 18.09 4.60
C VAL A 284 3.04 19.63 4.69
N GLY A 285 2.58 20.14 5.84
CA GLY A 285 2.47 21.57 6.08
C GLY A 285 1.26 22.25 5.41
N SER A 286 0.23 21.52 4.95
CA SER A 286 -1.04 22.09 4.45
C SER A 286 -1.93 22.66 5.56
N GLY A 287 -1.53 22.57 6.83
CA GLY A 287 -2.26 23.12 7.98
C GLY A 287 -3.37 22.23 8.54
N LYS A 288 -3.27 20.91 8.38
CA LYS A 288 -4.21 19.93 8.97
C LYS A 288 -4.44 20.15 10.46
N THR A 289 -3.38 20.47 11.20
CA THR A 289 -3.45 20.73 12.66
C THR A 289 -4.36 21.92 12.99
N ALA A 290 -4.37 22.98 12.15
CA ALA A 290 -5.25 24.13 12.35
C ALA A 290 -6.73 23.77 12.13
N VAL A 291 -7.01 22.92 11.14
CA VAL A 291 -8.37 22.38 10.89
C VAL A 291 -8.81 21.49 12.06
N ALA A 292 -7.93 20.64 12.57
CA ALA A 292 -8.17 19.82 13.74
C ALA A 292 -8.43 20.65 15.01
N ALA A 293 -7.68 21.76 15.20
CA ALA A 293 -7.90 22.68 16.31
C ALA A 293 -9.26 23.39 16.21
N ALA A 294 -9.70 23.78 15.00
CA ALA A 294 -11.05 24.34 14.78
C ALA A 294 -12.14 23.33 15.17
N ALA A 295 -11.97 22.05 14.78
CA ALA A 295 -12.89 20.99 15.17
C ALA A 295 -12.92 20.75 16.69
N CYS A 296 -11.75 20.79 17.37
CA CYS A 296 -11.67 20.70 18.83
C CYS A 296 -12.33 21.89 19.52
N TYR A 297 -12.13 23.11 19.00
CA TYR A 297 -12.79 24.31 19.53
C TYR A 297 -14.31 24.21 19.39
N PHE A 298 -14.80 23.80 18.23
CA PHE A 298 -16.23 23.59 17.99
C PHE A 298 -16.83 22.58 18.95
N ALA A 299 -16.18 21.43 19.14
CA ALA A 299 -16.63 20.40 20.08
C ALA A 299 -16.59 20.90 21.53
N ALA A 300 -15.53 21.61 21.93
CA ALA A 300 -15.41 22.20 23.27
C ALA A 300 -16.53 23.19 23.59
N ARG A 301 -16.89 24.05 22.63
CA ARG A 301 -18.02 25.01 22.76
C ARG A 301 -19.38 24.30 22.91
N ASN A 302 -19.47 23.07 22.45
CA ASN A 302 -20.64 22.20 22.64
C ASN A 302 -20.56 21.35 23.92
N GLY A 303 -19.60 21.60 24.81
CA GLY A 303 -19.43 20.86 26.07
C GLY A 303 -18.97 19.42 25.89
N MET A 304 -18.31 19.12 24.77
CA MET A 304 -17.74 17.81 24.46
C MET A 304 -16.25 17.79 24.69
N GLN A 305 -15.74 16.65 25.15
CA GLN A 305 -14.31 16.39 25.26
C GLN A 305 -13.73 15.86 23.95
N CYS A 306 -12.45 16.16 23.71
CA CYS A 306 -11.70 15.75 22.54
C CYS A 306 -10.47 14.94 22.93
N ALA A 307 -10.11 13.96 22.08
CA ALA A 307 -8.86 13.22 22.17
C ALA A 307 -8.08 13.31 20.86
N LEU A 308 -6.84 13.80 20.89
CA LEU A 308 -5.94 13.82 19.74
C LEU A 308 -4.80 12.84 19.96
N MET A 309 -4.70 11.87 19.08
CA MET A 309 -3.70 10.83 19.11
C MET A 309 -2.62 11.03 18.08
N ALA A 310 -1.36 10.96 18.51
CA ALA A 310 -0.17 10.98 17.68
C ALA A 310 0.60 9.65 17.78
N PRO A 311 1.29 9.21 16.71
CA PRO A 311 1.99 7.93 16.71
C PRO A 311 3.26 7.88 17.58
N THR A 312 3.84 9.02 17.90
CA THR A 312 5.05 9.12 18.71
C THR A 312 4.94 10.21 19.78
N GLU A 313 5.74 10.12 20.84
CA GLU A 313 5.75 11.13 21.92
C GLU A 313 6.16 12.50 21.41
N ILE A 314 7.14 12.56 20.51
CA ILE A 314 7.62 13.83 19.91
C ILE A 314 6.48 14.55 19.20
N LEU A 315 5.71 13.83 18.39
CA LEU A 315 4.54 14.39 17.70
C LEU A 315 3.43 14.78 18.68
N ALA A 316 3.20 13.97 19.72
CA ALA A 316 2.24 14.30 20.76
C ALA A 316 2.60 15.61 21.46
N VAL A 317 3.85 15.78 21.85
CA VAL A 317 4.35 17.03 22.48
C VAL A 317 4.22 18.21 21.51
N GLN A 318 4.54 18.02 20.22
CA GLN A 318 4.40 19.08 19.21
C GLN A 318 2.93 19.48 19.03
N HIS A 319 2.02 18.50 18.89
CA HIS A 319 0.58 18.78 18.81
C HIS A 319 0.07 19.45 20.09
N TYR A 320 0.52 18.99 21.26
CA TYR A 320 0.15 19.59 22.54
C TYR A 320 0.48 21.09 22.55
N HIS A 321 1.72 21.47 22.25
CA HIS A 321 2.11 22.89 22.24
C HIS A 321 1.31 23.69 21.20
N THR A 322 1.07 23.13 20.02
CA THR A 322 0.27 23.80 18.98
C THR A 322 -1.18 23.99 19.41
N MET A 323 -1.80 22.95 19.99
CA MET A 323 -3.18 23.01 20.49
C MET A 323 -3.29 23.96 21.68
N GLN A 324 -2.30 23.93 22.58
CA GLN A 324 -2.22 24.87 23.70
C GLN A 324 -2.18 26.31 23.22
N GLN A 325 -1.30 26.63 22.28
CA GLN A 325 -1.19 27.96 21.70
C GLN A 325 -2.48 28.46 21.04
N PHE A 326 -3.21 27.58 20.33
CA PHE A 326 -4.41 27.99 19.59
C PHE A 326 -5.68 28.00 20.45
N LEU A 327 -5.77 27.16 21.48
CA LEU A 327 -7.02 26.86 22.17
C LEU A 327 -7.07 27.38 23.61
N GLU A 328 -5.96 27.44 24.36
CA GLU A 328 -5.99 27.95 25.74
C GLU A 328 -6.40 29.42 25.85
N PRO A 329 -6.00 30.33 24.91
CA PRO A 329 -6.51 31.72 24.95
C PRO A 329 -8.03 31.82 24.79
N LEU A 330 -8.66 30.76 24.27
CA LEU A 330 -10.11 30.66 24.05
C LEU A 330 -10.83 29.88 25.17
N GLY A 331 -10.12 29.56 26.27
CA GLY A 331 -10.65 28.89 27.43
C GLY A 331 -10.81 27.37 27.31
N VAL A 332 -10.13 26.73 26.33
CA VAL A 332 -10.12 25.28 26.17
C VAL A 332 -8.90 24.70 26.88
N SER A 333 -9.11 23.86 27.88
CA SER A 333 -8.03 23.20 28.64
C SER A 333 -7.43 22.06 27.84
N VAL A 334 -6.09 22.03 27.73
CA VAL A 334 -5.33 21.03 26.96
C VAL A 334 -4.38 20.27 27.88
N GLY A 335 -4.41 18.94 27.85
CA GLY A 335 -3.53 18.06 28.60
C GLY A 335 -2.67 17.19 27.70
N LEU A 336 -1.48 16.77 28.22
CA LEU A 336 -0.57 15.85 27.53
C LEU A 336 -0.48 14.52 28.24
N LEU A 337 -0.78 13.42 27.53
CA LEU A 337 -0.75 12.05 28.08
C LEU A 337 0.15 11.14 27.23
N THR A 338 1.39 10.96 27.67
CA THR A 338 2.40 10.10 27.02
C THR A 338 2.97 9.08 28.01
N GLY A 339 3.83 8.19 27.54
CA GLY A 339 4.54 7.22 28.39
C GLY A 339 5.47 7.85 29.40
N SER A 340 6.05 9.01 29.07
CA SER A 340 7.04 9.75 29.89
C SER A 340 6.41 10.64 30.98
N VAL A 341 5.09 10.87 30.96
CA VAL A 341 4.38 11.68 31.97
C VAL A 341 4.48 11.04 33.34
N ARG A 342 4.84 11.83 34.37
CA ARG A 342 5.01 11.37 35.75
C ARG A 342 3.70 10.85 36.33
N ALA A 343 3.79 9.85 37.22
CA ALA A 343 2.60 9.17 37.79
C ALA A 343 1.62 10.14 38.48
N LYS A 344 2.11 11.20 39.12
CA LYS A 344 1.27 12.21 39.78
C LYS A 344 0.47 13.01 38.74
N GLU A 345 1.13 13.58 37.76
CA GLU A 345 0.51 14.37 36.66
C GLU A 345 -0.48 13.51 35.85
N ARG A 346 -0.12 12.24 35.62
CA ARG A 346 -1.00 11.29 34.95
C ARG A 346 -2.30 11.08 35.71
N ARG A 347 -2.26 10.98 37.02
CA ARG A 347 -3.44 10.83 37.85
C ARG A 347 -4.32 12.09 37.82
N GLU A 348 -3.71 13.27 37.90
CA GLU A 348 -4.41 14.55 37.78
C GLU A 348 -5.13 14.67 36.44
N ILE A 349 -4.47 14.24 35.33
CA ILE A 349 -5.09 14.20 34.01
C ILE A 349 -6.27 13.24 33.95
N TYR A 350 -6.14 12.05 34.57
CA TYR A 350 -7.23 11.06 34.59
C TYR A 350 -8.46 11.58 35.36
N GLU A 351 -8.24 12.23 36.49
CA GLU A 351 -9.29 12.86 37.28
C GLU A 351 -9.98 13.99 36.51
N ALA A 352 -9.21 14.86 35.88
CA ALA A 352 -9.71 15.96 35.08
C ALA A 352 -10.44 15.54 33.80
N LEU A 353 -10.11 14.39 33.20
CA LEU A 353 -10.87 13.81 32.08
C LEU A 353 -12.18 13.19 32.60
N ALA A 354 -12.15 12.53 33.73
CA ALA A 354 -13.32 11.85 34.30
C ALA A 354 -14.37 12.84 34.81
N ASP A 355 -13.97 13.97 35.36
CA ASP A 355 -14.90 15.02 35.85
C ASP A 355 -15.29 16.04 34.77
N GLY A 356 -14.62 16.02 33.59
CA GLY A 356 -14.91 16.90 32.46
C GLY A 356 -14.22 18.26 32.51
N SER A 357 -13.37 18.56 33.50
CA SER A 357 -12.65 19.83 33.62
C SER A 357 -11.54 19.98 32.56
N MET A 358 -11.00 18.86 32.05
CA MET A 358 -10.11 18.83 30.89
C MET A 358 -10.88 18.56 29.59
N THR A 359 -10.79 19.48 28.65
CA THR A 359 -11.55 19.46 27.40
C THR A 359 -10.83 18.69 26.28
N LEU A 360 -9.52 18.87 26.16
CA LEU A 360 -8.71 18.21 25.12
C LEU A 360 -7.54 17.45 25.77
N VAL A 361 -7.39 16.20 25.43
CA VAL A 361 -6.16 15.44 25.72
C VAL A 361 -5.43 15.12 24.44
N VAL A 362 -4.14 15.43 24.41
CA VAL A 362 -3.21 15.06 23.34
C VAL A 362 -2.27 13.97 23.88
N GLY A 363 -2.02 12.91 23.11
CA GLY A 363 -1.09 11.89 23.59
C GLY A 363 -0.86 10.77 22.58
N THR A 364 -0.22 9.71 23.07
CA THR A 364 0.06 8.50 22.32
C THR A 364 -0.97 7.39 22.65
N HIS A 365 -0.61 6.13 22.42
CA HIS A 365 -1.42 4.97 22.84
C HIS A 365 -1.81 4.97 24.33
N ALA A 366 -1.19 5.80 25.17
CA ALA A 366 -1.56 5.95 26.58
C ALA A 366 -3.02 6.37 26.78
N ILE A 367 -3.62 7.10 25.82
CA ILE A 367 -5.04 7.50 25.86
C ILE A 367 -5.99 6.30 25.83
N PHE A 368 -5.55 5.14 25.29
CA PHE A 368 -6.37 3.92 25.21
C PHE A 368 -6.36 3.07 26.49
N GLN A 369 -5.51 3.36 27.46
CA GLN A 369 -5.42 2.58 28.69
C GLN A 369 -6.77 2.53 29.40
N LYS A 370 -7.07 1.40 30.03
CA LYS A 370 -8.38 1.14 30.67
C LYS A 370 -8.73 2.17 31.76
N GLU A 371 -7.72 2.71 32.38
CA GLU A 371 -7.81 3.69 33.47
C GLU A 371 -8.26 5.08 32.99
N VAL A 372 -8.14 5.37 31.71
CA VAL A 372 -8.61 6.66 31.13
C VAL A 372 -10.11 6.58 30.89
N SER A 373 -10.88 7.41 31.55
CA SER A 373 -12.31 7.60 31.33
C SER A 373 -12.63 9.05 31.00
N PHE A 374 -13.61 9.27 30.15
CA PHE A 374 -14.07 10.58 29.73
C PHE A 374 -15.49 10.81 30.24
N ALA A 375 -15.79 12.01 30.73
CA ALA A 375 -17.14 12.40 31.07
C ALA A 375 -18.06 12.46 29.84
N ARG A 376 -17.59 13.06 28.74
CA ARG A 376 -18.35 13.26 27.49
C ARG A 376 -17.43 13.30 26.27
N LEU A 377 -16.84 12.19 25.86
CA LEU A 377 -15.98 12.13 24.67
C LEU A 377 -16.82 12.27 23.40
N GLY A 378 -16.73 13.42 22.72
CA GLY A 378 -17.46 13.72 21.49
C GLY A 378 -16.63 13.61 20.23
N LEU A 379 -15.31 13.91 20.27
CA LEU A 379 -14.44 13.93 19.11
C LEU A 379 -13.12 13.21 19.37
N VAL A 380 -12.76 12.32 18.44
CA VAL A 380 -11.46 11.62 18.41
C VAL A 380 -10.73 11.98 17.14
N ILE A 381 -9.52 12.49 17.28
CA ILE A 381 -8.63 12.85 16.16
C ILE A 381 -7.43 11.91 16.18
N THR A 382 -7.09 11.33 15.02
CA THR A 382 -5.95 10.44 14.86
C THR A 382 -5.02 10.99 13.79
N ASP A 383 -3.75 11.26 14.13
CA ASP A 383 -2.75 11.66 13.15
C ASP A 383 -1.95 10.44 12.66
N GLU A 384 -1.64 10.42 11.33
CA GLU A 384 -0.88 9.34 10.67
C GLU A 384 -1.44 7.93 10.93
N GLN A 385 -2.71 7.71 10.61
CA GLN A 385 -3.47 6.49 10.90
C GLN A 385 -2.77 5.18 10.48
N HIS A 386 -1.97 5.20 9.41
CA HIS A 386 -1.28 4.02 8.88
C HIS A 386 -0.29 3.38 9.87
N ARG A 387 0.07 4.07 10.95
CA ARG A 387 0.95 3.58 12.01
C ARG A 387 0.23 2.90 13.19
N PHE A 388 -1.11 2.86 13.16
CA PHE A 388 -1.92 2.26 14.22
C PHE A 388 -2.64 0.97 13.77
N GLY A 389 -2.62 -0.05 14.63
CA GLY A 389 -3.34 -1.31 14.39
C GLY A 389 -4.86 -1.19 14.45
N VAL A 390 -5.57 -2.09 13.76
CA VAL A 390 -7.05 -2.13 13.71
C VAL A 390 -7.67 -2.27 15.11
N ALA A 391 -7.05 -3.06 16.01
CA ALA A 391 -7.53 -3.28 17.38
C ALA A 391 -7.52 -2.00 18.23
N GLN A 392 -6.56 -1.11 18.04
CA GLN A 392 -6.45 0.13 18.80
C GLN A 392 -7.56 1.14 18.43
N ARG A 393 -8.04 1.11 17.18
CA ARG A 393 -9.13 1.95 16.68
C ARG A 393 -10.49 1.58 17.29
N THR A 394 -10.71 0.30 17.53
CA THR A 394 -11.95 -0.20 18.12
C THR A 394 -12.07 0.19 19.60
N LEU A 395 -10.96 0.17 20.33
CA LEU A 395 -10.94 0.47 21.77
C LEU A 395 -11.37 1.91 22.13
N LEU A 396 -11.11 2.90 21.26
CA LEU A 396 -11.57 4.28 21.49
C LEU A 396 -13.06 4.46 21.20
N ALA A 397 -13.58 3.73 20.20
CA ALA A 397 -15.00 3.76 19.89
C ALA A 397 -15.85 3.27 21.09
N ASP A 398 -15.30 2.35 21.89
CA ASP A 398 -15.99 1.76 23.04
C ASP A 398 -15.98 2.67 24.28
N LYS A 399 -15.06 3.66 24.37
CA LYS A 399 -14.93 4.55 25.54
C LYS A 399 -15.94 5.72 25.58
N GLY A 400 -16.52 6.10 24.46
CA GLY A 400 -17.38 7.31 24.35
C GLY A 400 -18.77 7.07 23.78
N GLY A 401 -19.24 5.83 23.66
CA GLY A 401 -20.60 5.56 23.16
C GLY A 401 -20.88 5.92 21.71
N CYS A 402 -19.88 6.09 20.84
CA CYS A 402 -19.85 6.47 19.42
C CYS A 402 -19.38 7.91 19.17
N PRO A 403 -18.14 8.30 19.55
CA PRO A 403 -17.63 9.63 19.26
C PRO A 403 -17.43 9.84 17.75
N HIS A 404 -17.51 11.10 17.31
CA HIS A 404 -17.07 11.49 15.98
C HIS A 404 -15.58 11.23 15.78
N LYS A 405 -15.17 10.82 14.57
CA LYS A 405 -13.78 10.47 14.24
C LYS A 405 -13.27 11.32 13.10
N LEU A 406 -12.13 11.98 13.33
CA LEU A 406 -11.36 12.69 12.34
C LEU A 406 -9.98 12.03 12.20
N VAL A 407 -9.69 11.55 11.01
CA VAL A 407 -8.38 10.96 10.70
C VAL A 407 -7.59 11.95 9.87
N MET A 408 -6.34 12.20 10.25
CA MET A 408 -5.42 13.05 9.47
C MET A 408 -4.37 12.18 8.78
N SER A 409 -4.05 12.51 7.51
CA SER A 409 -2.96 11.88 6.78
C SER A 409 -2.12 12.93 6.06
N ALA A 410 -0.79 12.83 6.22
CA ALA A 410 0.17 13.64 5.48
C ALA A 410 0.64 12.95 4.19
N THR A 411 0.29 11.67 4.00
CA THR A 411 0.54 11.00 2.72
C THR A 411 -0.62 11.33 1.77
N PRO A 412 -0.36 12.05 0.68
CA PRO A 412 -1.33 12.14 -0.38
C PRO A 412 -1.56 10.75 -0.95
N ILE A 413 -2.81 10.30 -0.96
CA ILE A 413 -3.22 9.05 -1.60
C ILE A 413 -4.02 9.46 -2.83
N PRO A 414 -3.78 8.86 -4.00
CA PRO A 414 -4.59 9.15 -5.18
C PRO A 414 -6.08 9.09 -4.85
N ARG A 415 -6.85 10.06 -5.33
CA ARG A 415 -8.29 10.20 -4.96
C ARG A 415 -9.08 8.93 -5.23
N THR A 416 -8.79 8.25 -6.34
CA THR A 416 -9.42 6.98 -6.72
C THR A 416 -9.13 5.88 -5.71
N LEU A 417 -7.88 5.78 -5.27
CA LEU A 417 -7.44 4.81 -4.28
C LEU A 417 -7.98 5.16 -2.88
N ALA A 418 -8.01 6.45 -2.54
CA ALA A 418 -8.56 6.92 -1.27
C ALA A 418 -10.06 6.61 -1.15
N LEU A 419 -10.83 6.83 -2.21
CA LEU A 419 -12.26 6.47 -2.27
C LEU A 419 -12.51 4.97 -2.13
N MET A 420 -11.55 4.14 -2.48
CA MET A 420 -11.64 2.69 -2.35
C MET A 420 -11.18 2.19 -0.97
N ILE A 421 -10.00 2.62 -0.53
CA ILE A 421 -9.43 2.17 0.76
C ILE A 421 -10.24 2.73 1.94
N TYR A 422 -10.76 3.92 1.79
CA TYR A 422 -11.48 4.67 2.82
C TYR A 422 -12.93 4.94 2.44
N SER A 423 -13.59 4.05 1.70
CA SER A 423 -14.99 4.23 1.31
C SER A 423 -15.96 4.23 2.52
N ASP A 424 -15.49 3.84 3.69
CA ASP A 424 -16.18 4.03 4.96
C ASP A 424 -15.93 5.42 5.59
N LEU A 425 -15.04 6.25 4.99
CA LEU A 425 -14.74 7.62 5.43
C LEU A 425 -15.26 8.64 4.41
N ASP A 426 -15.72 9.77 4.90
CA ASP A 426 -15.87 11.00 4.12
C ASP A 426 -14.50 11.65 3.97
N ILE A 427 -14.21 12.32 2.85
CA ILE A 427 -12.86 12.82 2.56
C ILE A 427 -12.90 14.34 2.36
N SER A 428 -12.09 15.05 3.15
CA SER A 428 -11.76 16.46 2.95
C SER A 428 -10.32 16.60 2.49
N VAL A 429 -10.08 17.34 1.40
CA VAL A 429 -8.74 17.45 0.78
C VAL A 429 -8.23 18.88 0.84
N LEU A 430 -7.08 19.08 1.46
CA LEU A 430 -6.35 20.35 1.49
C LEU A 430 -5.34 20.39 0.34
N LYS A 431 -5.70 21.06 -0.77
CA LYS A 431 -4.83 21.20 -1.94
C LYS A 431 -3.88 22.39 -1.87
N GLU A 432 -4.27 23.41 -1.08
CA GLU A 432 -3.54 24.67 -0.99
C GLU A 432 -2.48 24.61 0.09
N LEU A 433 -1.32 25.17 -0.19
CA LEU A 433 -0.32 25.45 0.82
C LEU A 433 -0.57 26.85 1.44
N PRO A 434 -0.28 27.05 2.73
CA PRO A 434 -0.38 28.36 3.37
C PRO A 434 0.43 29.43 2.64
N ARG A 435 -0.05 30.68 2.64
CA ARG A 435 0.62 31.81 2.01
C ARG A 435 2.02 32.03 2.60
N GLY A 436 3.00 32.39 1.75
CA GLY A 436 4.38 32.69 2.15
C GLY A 436 5.33 31.50 2.10
N ARG A 437 4.87 30.30 1.79
CA ARG A 437 5.74 29.13 1.63
C ARG A 437 6.28 29.06 0.19
N LEU A 438 7.61 28.96 0.05
CA LEU A 438 8.27 28.81 -1.24
C LEU A 438 8.34 27.31 -1.62
N PRO A 439 8.14 26.96 -2.91
CA PRO A 439 8.33 25.59 -3.37
C PRO A 439 9.78 25.13 -3.16
N VAL A 440 9.96 23.88 -2.69
CA VAL A 440 11.30 23.29 -2.52
C VAL A 440 11.89 22.98 -3.90
N GLN A 441 13.07 23.51 -4.20
CA GLN A 441 13.81 23.20 -5.42
C GLN A 441 14.46 21.83 -5.28
N THR A 442 14.13 20.89 -6.16
CA THR A 442 14.62 19.50 -6.09
C THR A 442 15.57 19.23 -7.25
N PHE A 443 16.77 18.71 -6.93
CA PHE A 443 17.81 18.36 -7.88
C PHE A 443 18.18 16.91 -7.75
N ALA A 444 18.14 16.17 -8.86
CA ALA A 444 18.65 14.81 -8.93
C ALA A 444 20.07 14.83 -9.52
N VAL A 445 21.03 14.30 -8.78
CA VAL A 445 22.46 14.34 -9.15
C VAL A 445 23.09 12.96 -8.94
N THR A 446 24.15 12.70 -9.72
CA THR A 446 24.96 11.48 -9.56
C THR A 446 26.13 11.71 -8.60
N GLY A 447 26.72 10.66 -8.06
CA GLY A 447 27.87 10.70 -7.16
C GLY A 447 29.07 11.51 -7.68
N LYS A 448 29.18 11.68 -9.03
CA LYS A 448 30.20 12.54 -9.65
C LYS A 448 30.08 14.00 -9.20
N LEU A 449 28.89 14.46 -8.83
CA LEU A 449 28.64 15.84 -8.39
C LEU A 449 28.64 15.99 -6.86
N ARG A 450 29.00 14.95 -6.09
CA ARG A 450 28.98 14.92 -4.62
C ARG A 450 29.73 16.11 -4.00
N GLN A 451 30.93 16.41 -4.46
CA GLN A 451 31.71 17.54 -3.97
C GLN A 451 31.04 18.91 -4.20
N ARG A 452 30.34 19.04 -5.34
CA ARG A 452 29.58 20.25 -5.65
C ARG A 452 28.35 20.36 -4.73
N ALA A 453 27.66 19.24 -4.48
CA ALA A 453 26.54 19.20 -3.52
C ALA A 453 27.01 19.60 -2.11
N TYR A 454 28.13 19.05 -1.63
CA TYR A 454 28.70 19.43 -0.32
C TYR A 454 29.10 20.91 -0.26
N SER A 455 29.68 21.45 -1.33
CA SER A 455 30.00 22.87 -1.40
C SER A 455 28.77 23.76 -1.32
N PHE A 456 27.67 23.34 -1.96
CA PHE A 456 26.41 24.06 -1.89
C PHE A 456 25.77 23.97 -0.50
N ILE A 457 25.83 22.81 0.17
CA ILE A 457 25.38 22.66 1.56
C ILE A 457 26.17 23.62 2.47
N ARG A 458 27.52 23.67 2.35
CA ARG A 458 28.36 24.61 3.14
C ARG A 458 27.93 26.04 2.93
N GLN A 459 27.68 26.47 1.71
CA GLN A 459 27.20 27.82 1.41
C GLN A 459 25.89 28.15 2.15
N GLN A 460 24.98 27.17 2.29
CA GLN A 460 23.73 27.34 3.03
C GLN A 460 24.01 27.43 4.55
N LEU A 461 24.91 26.60 5.07
CA LEU A 461 25.31 26.63 6.49
C LEU A 461 26.03 27.95 6.84
N GLU A 462 26.87 28.50 5.96
CA GLU A 462 27.51 29.81 6.10
C GLU A 462 26.51 30.97 6.21
N GLN A 463 25.34 30.84 5.58
CA GLN A 463 24.23 31.78 5.68
C GLN A 463 23.43 31.65 6.99
N GLY A 464 23.85 30.76 7.90
CA GLY A 464 23.19 30.51 9.17
C GLY A 464 22.00 29.54 9.08
N HIS A 465 21.83 28.86 7.96
CA HIS A 465 20.80 27.80 7.80
C HIS A 465 21.29 26.48 8.35
N GLN A 466 20.33 25.55 8.55
CA GLN A 466 20.58 24.17 8.97
C GLN A 466 20.22 23.19 7.86
N GLY A 467 20.79 21.99 7.96
CA GLY A 467 20.56 20.97 6.92
C GLY A 467 20.39 19.55 7.46
N TYR A 468 19.83 18.71 6.60
CA TYR A 468 19.72 17.29 6.83
C TYR A 468 20.50 16.50 5.76
N ILE A 469 21.12 15.40 6.18
CA ILE A 469 21.61 14.34 5.28
C ILE A 469 20.91 13.04 5.68
N VAL A 470 20.15 12.45 4.77
CA VAL A 470 19.42 11.22 5.00
C VAL A 470 20.09 10.07 4.26
N CYS A 471 20.43 9.02 5.01
CA CYS A 471 20.99 7.79 4.48
C CYS A 471 19.93 6.68 4.48
N PRO A 472 19.83 5.84 3.43
CA PRO A 472 18.92 4.72 3.41
C PRO A 472 19.33 3.67 4.44
N MET A 473 18.36 3.00 5.02
CA MET A 473 18.54 1.84 5.88
C MET A 473 17.44 0.83 5.56
N ILE A 474 17.81 -0.41 5.27
CA ILE A 474 16.87 -1.46 4.85
C ILE A 474 16.27 -2.16 6.06
N ASP A 475 17.09 -2.44 7.09
CA ASP A 475 16.65 -3.09 8.33
C ASP A 475 17.29 -2.41 9.55
N ASP A 476 16.45 -1.91 10.47
CA ASP A 476 16.90 -1.35 11.75
C ASP A 476 17.67 -2.37 12.63
N ARG A 477 17.64 -3.64 12.26
CA ARG A 477 18.34 -4.73 12.95
C ARG A 477 19.71 -5.03 12.36
N ASP A 478 20.05 -4.48 11.18
CA ASP A 478 21.33 -4.72 10.54
C ASP A 478 22.43 -3.84 11.14
N GLU A 479 23.35 -4.46 11.88
CA GLU A 479 24.48 -3.79 12.53
C GLU A 479 25.47 -3.21 11.52
N SER A 480 25.60 -3.82 10.36
CA SER A 480 26.53 -3.40 9.32
C SER A 480 26.07 -2.08 8.67
N GLU A 481 24.78 -1.92 8.45
CA GLU A 481 24.21 -0.66 7.91
C GLU A 481 24.30 0.49 8.90
N LEU A 482 24.07 0.25 10.19
CA LEU A 482 24.25 1.25 11.25
C LEU A 482 25.69 1.72 11.36
N GLN A 483 26.66 0.80 11.33
CA GLN A 483 28.08 1.14 11.32
C GLN A 483 28.41 1.97 10.08
N ALA A 484 27.84 1.65 8.92
CA ALA A 484 28.05 2.41 7.70
C ALA A 484 27.56 3.86 7.82
N VAL A 485 26.37 4.09 8.42
CA VAL A 485 25.84 5.46 8.63
C VAL A 485 26.65 6.20 9.67
N SER A 486 27.09 5.58 10.75
CA SER A 486 27.95 6.19 11.77
C SER A 486 29.31 6.55 11.19
N SER A 487 29.96 5.64 10.48
CA SER A 487 31.23 5.88 9.79
C SER A 487 31.12 6.96 8.72
N TYR A 488 29.99 7.01 8.03
CA TYR A 488 29.70 8.08 7.08
C TYR A 488 29.59 9.44 7.80
N ALA A 489 28.86 9.53 8.90
CA ALA A 489 28.73 10.76 9.68
C ALA A 489 30.11 11.24 10.21
N GLU A 490 30.93 10.33 10.73
CA GLU A 490 32.31 10.63 11.17
C GLU A 490 33.19 11.11 10.01
N SER A 491 33.10 10.45 8.85
CA SER A 491 33.84 10.80 7.65
C SER A 491 33.53 12.21 7.15
N ILE A 492 32.24 12.58 7.07
CA ILE A 492 31.86 13.94 6.64
C ILE A 492 32.20 15.00 7.68
N GLN A 493 32.11 14.68 8.99
CA GLN A 493 32.51 15.52 10.08
C GLN A 493 34.03 15.79 10.03
N ALA A 494 34.86 14.78 9.82
CA ALA A 494 36.32 14.92 9.71
C ALA A 494 36.74 15.59 8.39
N GLY A 495 35.91 15.51 7.35
CA GLY A 495 36.21 15.99 6.01
C GLY A 495 35.48 17.27 5.61
N ALA A 496 34.43 17.10 4.82
CA ALA A 496 33.72 18.19 4.14
C ALA A 496 33.05 19.20 5.09
N PHE A 497 32.70 18.80 6.31
CA PHE A 497 31.95 19.60 7.29
C PHE A 497 32.68 19.73 8.63
N SER A 498 34.04 19.71 8.62
CA SER A 498 34.85 19.79 9.84
C SER A 498 34.69 21.09 10.61
N ALA A 499 34.24 22.16 9.96
CA ALA A 499 33.97 23.45 10.58
C ALA A 499 32.58 23.61 11.21
N TYR A 500 31.71 22.57 11.06
CA TYR A 500 30.29 22.61 11.45
C TYR A 500 30.00 21.56 12.50
N ARG A 501 28.93 21.77 13.28
CA ARG A 501 28.49 20.86 14.33
C ARG A 501 27.51 19.85 13.69
N VAL A 502 27.99 18.61 13.53
CA VAL A 502 27.20 17.51 12.91
C VAL A 502 26.65 16.63 14.01
N GLY A 503 25.33 16.43 14.00
CA GLY A 503 24.64 15.45 14.83
C GLY A 503 24.31 14.15 14.06
N LEU A 504 24.14 13.05 14.80
CA LEU A 504 23.72 11.75 14.25
C LEU A 504 22.41 11.32 14.92
N LEU A 505 21.44 10.85 14.10
CA LEU A 505 20.16 10.36 14.57
C LEU A 505 19.78 9.05 13.84
N HIS A 506 19.57 7.96 14.59
CA HIS A 506 19.19 6.66 14.02
C HIS A 506 18.19 5.89 14.88
N GLY A 507 17.58 4.85 14.31
CA GLY A 507 16.48 4.08 14.91
C GLY A 507 16.78 3.48 16.28
N ARG A 508 17.99 3.00 16.51
CA ARG A 508 18.42 2.31 17.75
C ARG A 508 18.75 3.21 18.94
N MET A 509 18.85 4.51 18.74
CA MET A 509 19.04 5.42 19.87
C MET A 509 17.86 5.33 20.83
N LYS A 510 18.16 5.46 22.13
CA LYS A 510 17.10 5.54 23.16
C LYS A 510 16.23 6.77 22.93
N PRO A 511 14.94 6.73 23.27
CA PRO A 511 14.05 7.89 23.10
C PRO A 511 14.62 9.19 23.65
N ALA A 512 15.17 9.17 24.88
CA ALA A 512 15.78 10.35 25.49
C ALA A 512 16.99 10.91 24.72
N GLU A 513 17.81 10.05 24.10
CA GLU A 513 18.94 10.45 23.27
C GLU A 513 18.46 11.11 21.96
N LYS A 514 17.42 10.53 21.33
CA LYS A 514 16.76 11.10 20.13
C LYS A 514 16.22 12.50 20.44
N ASP A 515 15.53 12.63 21.56
CA ASP A 515 14.93 13.90 22.00
C ASP A 515 16.02 14.94 22.28
N SER A 516 17.14 14.56 22.90
CA SER A 516 18.28 15.45 23.16
C SER A 516 18.89 15.97 21.85
N VAL A 517 19.17 15.07 20.88
CA VAL A 517 19.74 15.45 19.57
C VAL A 517 18.79 16.35 18.79
N MET A 518 17.49 16.04 18.78
CA MET A 518 16.49 16.85 18.08
C MET A 518 16.29 18.21 18.74
N THR A 519 16.38 18.30 20.06
CA THR A 519 16.29 19.54 20.80
C THR A 519 17.53 20.42 20.51
N ALA A 520 18.74 19.84 20.53
CA ALA A 520 19.97 20.53 20.17
C ALA A 520 19.92 21.05 18.72
N PHE A 521 19.39 20.28 17.79
CA PHE A 521 19.20 20.69 16.39
C PHE A 521 18.18 21.84 16.28
N ARG A 522 17.05 21.76 16.98
CA ARG A 522 16.03 22.82 17.00
C ARG A 522 16.58 24.14 17.60
N ASN A 523 17.37 24.02 18.63
CA ASN A 523 18.00 25.19 19.31
C ASN A 523 19.22 25.78 18.55
N HIS A 524 19.50 25.24 17.34
CA HIS A 524 20.66 25.65 16.54
C HIS A 524 22.00 25.38 17.23
N GLU A 525 22.08 24.38 18.09
CA GLU A 525 23.32 23.85 18.66
C GLU A 525 24.03 22.90 17.69
N LEU A 526 23.30 22.39 16.69
CA LEU A 526 23.78 21.58 15.58
C LEU A 526 23.44 22.27 14.25
N ASP A 527 24.38 22.26 13.30
CA ASP A 527 24.23 22.88 11.99
C ASP A 527 23.76 21.87 10.94
N LEU A 528 24.18 20.61 11.06
CA LEU A 528 23.85 19.52 10.14
C LEU A 528 23.44 18.29 10.92
N LEU A 529 22.36 17.63 10.49
CA LEU A 529 21.89 16.39 11.09
C LEU A 529 21.96 15.25 10.08
N VAL A 530 22.83 14.26 10.34
CA VAL A 530 22.87 13.00 9.60
C VAL A 530 21.87 12.05 10.21
N SER A 531 20.98 11.48 9.40
CA SER A 531 19.92 10.60 9.91
C SER A 531 19.65 9.44 8.96
N THR A 532 19.09 8.37 9.53
CA THR A 532 18.37 7.34 8.77
C THR A 532 16.92 7.79 8.54
N THR A 533 16.06 6.91 8.03
CA THR A 533 14.63 7.15 7.80
C THR A 533 13.82 7.60 9.03
N VAL A 534 14.39 7.51 10.23
CA VAL A 534 13.77 7.96 11.49
C VAL A 534 13.35 9.44 11.46
N ILE A 535 13.95 10.26 10.60
CA ILE A 535 13.57 11.66 10.39
C ILE A 535 12.17 11.83 9.76
N GLU A 536 11.55 10.75 9.26
CA GLU A 536 10.16 10.76 8.82
C GLU A 536 9.19 11.17 9.94
N VAL A 537 9.64 11.15 11.19
CA VAL A 537 8.85 11.54 12.37
C VAL A 537 8.92 13.05 12.60
N GLY A 538 8.02 13.75 12.07
CA GLY A 538 7.30 15.00 12.29
C GLY A 538 7.92 16.23 12.98
N VAL A 539 9.21 16.30 13.30
CA VAL A 539 9.75 17.48 14.00
C VAL A 539 9.91 18.67 13.04
N ASP A 540 9.37 19.81 13.42
CA ASP A 540 9.43 21.06 12.66
C ASP A 540 10.68 21.87 13.04
N VAL A 541 11.56 22.13 12.05
CA VAL A 541 12.73 23.00 12.19
C VAL A 541 12.70 24.01 11.04
N PRO A 542 12.11 25.20 11.24
CA PRO A 542 11.91 26.20 10.17
C PRO A 542 13.20 26.69 9.53
N ASN A 543 14.33 26.66 10.27
CA ASN A 543 15.64 27.07 9.78
C ASN A 543 16.35 26.00 8.93
N ALA A 544 15.84 24.78 8.85
CA ALA A 544 16.40 23.75 8.00
C ALA A 544 15.95 23.96 6.54
N THR A 545 16.87 24.45 5.71
CA THR A 545 16.60 24.82 4.32
C THR A 545 17.19 23.83 3.31
N ILE A 546 18.08 22.93 3.71
CA ILE A 546 18.72 22.01 2.79
C ILE A 546 18.60 20.55 3.25
N LEU A 547 18.24 19.68 2.31
CA LEU A 547 18.15 18.25 2.49
C LEU A 547 18.96 17.54 1.40
N LEU A 548 19.88 16.69 1.80
CA LEU A 548 20.55 15.73 0.92
C LEU A 548 20.05 14.32 1.24
N ILE A 549 19.61 13.59 0.23
CA ILE A 549 19.23 12.16 0.35
C ILE A 549 20.26 11.33 -0.41
N GLU A 550 21.02 10.54 0.33
CA GLU A 550 22.02 9.60 -0.22
C GLU A 550 21.32 8.34 -0.75
N ASN A 551 21.82 7.78 -1.83
CA ASN A 551 21.27 6.58 -2.50
C ASN A 551 19.75 6.69 -2.68
N ALA A 552 19.29 7.81 -3.24
CA ALA A 552 17.87 8.13 -3.39
C ALA A 552 17.11 7.06 -4.22
N GLU A 553 17.80 6.25 -5.02
CA GLU A 553 17.23 5.10 -5.73
C GLU A 553 16.66 4.03 -4.83
N ARG A 554 17.06 3.96 -3.57
CA ARG A 554 16.54 3.00 -2.59
C ARG A 554 15.20 3.39 -1.97
N PHE A 555 14.79 4.65 -2.14
CA PHE A 555 13.54 5.17 -1.59
C PHE A 555 12.40 5.14 -2.60
N GLY A 556 11.20 4.93 -2.10
CA GLY A 556 9.97 5.13 -2.88
C GLY A 556 9.63 6.60 -3.07
N LEU A 557 8.81 6.91 -4.09
CA LEU A 557 8.38 8.29 -4.36
C LEU A 557 7.67 8.93 -3.17
N SER A 558 6.78 8.20 -2.51
CA SER A 558 6.05 8.67 -1.32
C SER A 558 7.00 8.98 -0.16
N GLN A 559 8.04 8.16 0.06
CA GLN A 559 9.05 8.40 1.09
C GLN A 559 9.91 9.62 0.76
N LEU A 560 10.38 9.73 -0.49
CA LEU A 560 11.13 10.91 -0.95
C LEU A 560 10.33 12.20 -0.77
N HIS A 561 9.04 12.16 -1.05
CA HIS A 561 8.14 13.30 -0.86
C HIS A 561 7.99 13.68 0.62
N GLN A 562 7.80 12.71 1.52
CA GLN A 562 7.73 12.94 2.96
C GLN A 562 9.02 13.52 3.51
N LEU A 563 10.19 12.98 3.08
CA LEU A 563 11.51 13.52 3.45
C LEU A 563 11.69 14.95 2.92
N ARG A 564 11.32 15.23 1.65
CA ARG A 564 11.36 16.57 1.10
C ARG A 564 10.53 17.56 1.92
N GLY A 565 9.40 17.14 2.45
CA GLY A 565 8.54 17.92 3.33
C GLY A 565 9.19 18.31 4.69
N ARG A 566 10.38 17.82 5.01
CA ARG A 566 11.15 18.21 6.22
C ARG A 566 11.84 19.54 6.07
N VAL A 567 12.03 20.03 4.87
CA VAL A 567 12.53 21.37 4.55
C VAL A 567 11.42 22.22 3.93
N GLY A 568 11.66 23.53 3.79
CA GLY A 568 10.68 24.46 3.21
C GLY A 568 9.56 24.83 4.18
N ARG A 569 9.80 24.84 5.48
CA ARG A 569 8.83 25.24 6.50
C ARG A 569 9.00 26.68 6.98
N GLY A 570 10.12 27.31 6.64
CA GLY A 570 10.41 28.73 6.87
C GLY A 570 10.08 29.58 5.64
N SER A 571 10.46 30.88 5.73
CA SER A 571 10.32 31.84 4.64
C SER A 571 11.49 31.81 3.64
N ALA A 572 12.60 31.14 3.97
CA ALA A 572 13.76 31.02 3.10
C ALA A 572 13.57 29.94 2.03
N GLN A 573 14.20 30.15 0.85
CA GLN A 573 14.21 29.17 -0.22
C GLN A 573 14.88 27.88 0.27
N SER A 574 14.22 26.74 0.03
CA SER A 574 14.74 25.44 0.46
C SER A 574 15.04 24.52 -0.72
N TYR A 575 15.97 23.61 -0.48
CA TYR A 575 16.56 22.76 -1.51
C TYR A 575 16.56 21.30 -1.07
N CYS A 576 16.26 20.41 -2.03
CA CYS A 576 16.35 18.95 -1.85
C CYS A 576 17.28 18.38 -2.92
N ILE A 577 18.35 17.71 -2.50
CA ILE A 577 19.32 17.07 -3.38
C ILE A 577 19.15 15.57 -3.27
N LEU A 578 18.80 14.91 -4.38
CA LEU A 578 18.65 13.47 -4.49
C LEU A 578 19.94 12.92 -5.12
N MET A 579 20.76 12.25 -4.32
CA MET A 579 22.01 11.63 -4.78
C MET A 579 21.75 10.20 -5.21
N THR A 580 22.15 9.84 -6.43
CA THR A 580 21.99 8.48 -6.98
C THR A 580 23.31 7.96 -7.53
N ASP A 581 23.69 6.73 -7.17
CA ASP A 581 24.89 6.06 -7.70
C ASP A 581 24.53 5.00 -8.75
N HIS A 582 23.34 4.40 -8.65
CA HIS A 582 22.82 3.40 -9.60
C HIS A 582 21.61 3.94 -10.38
N VAL A 583 21.80 4.25 -11.65
CA VAL A 583 20.77 4.84 -12.51
C VAL A 583 20.15 3.76 -13.40
N THR A 584 19.08 3.13 -12.92
CA THR A 584 18.16 2.33 -13.73
C THR A 584 17.13 3.24 -14.42
N GLU A 585 16.37 2.73 -15.38
CA GLU A 585 15.31 3.49 -16.05
C GLU A 585 14.20 3.91 -15.06
N ASP A 586 13.78 3.00 -14.16
CA ASP A 586 12.83 3.30 -13.10
C ASP A 586 13.34 4.36 -12.11
N CYS A 587 14.63 4.29 -11.75
CA CYS A 587 15.26 5.32 -10.93
C CYS A 587 15.21 6.68 -11.63
N ARG A 588 15.57 6.75 -12.90
CA ARG A 588 15.54 7.99 -13.69
C ARG A 588 14.14 8.59 -13.73
N THR A 589 13.13 7.77 -13.97
CA THR A 589 11.72 8.20 -13.98
C THR A 589 11.29 8.77 -12.63
N ARG A 590 11.58 8.09 -11.52
CA ARG A 590 11.28 8.58 -10.16
C ARG A 590 11.97 9.90 -9.85
N MET A 591 13.25 10.03 -10.18
CA MET A 591 14.02 11.27 -9.97
C MET A 591 13.46 12.44 -10.80
N GLN A 592 13.05 12.18 -12.05
CA GLN A 592 12.41 13.19 -12.90
C GLN A 592 11.07 13.67 -12.32
N ILE A 593 10.24 12.76 -11.83
CA ILE A 593 8.96 13.11 -11.19
C ILE A 593 9.21 14.01 -9.99
N MET A 594 10.12 13.62 -9.09
CA MET A 594 10.45 14.42 -7.90
C MET A 594 11.01 15.81 -8.20
N SER A 595 11.72 15.96 -9.33
CA SER A 595 12.29 17.25 -9.75
C SER A 595 11.28 18.14 -10.47
N ARG A 596 10.22 17.58 -11.06
CA ARG A 596 9.24 18.32 -11.86
C ARG A 596 8.07 18.88 -11.05
N THR A 597 7.66 18.17 -10.01
CA THR A 597 6.47 18.56 -9.23
C THR A 597 6.73 18.55 -7.73
N ASN A 598 6.11 19.53 -7.06
CA ASN A 598 6.00 19.58 -5.60
C ASN A 598 4.64 19.07 -5.10
N ASP A 599 3.69 18.80 -6.00
CA ASP A 599 2.36 18.32 -5.66
C ASP A 599 2.42 16.85 -5.21
N GLY A 600 2.14 16.60 -3.94
CA GLY A 600 2.14 15.27 -3.36
C GLY A 600 1.10 14.33 -3.97
N PHE A 601 -0.03 14.84 -4.47
CA PHE A 601 -1.05 14.00 -5.11
C PHE A 601 -0.57 13.49 -6.48
N GLN A 602 0.09 14.34 -7.27
CA GLN A 602 0.70 13.91 -8.54
C GLN A 602 1.82 12.89 -8.32
N ILE A 603 2.63 13.08 -7.26
CA ILE A 603 3.69 12.14 -6.89
C ILE A 603 3.10 10.80 -6.48
N ALA A 604 2.03 10.79 -5.69
CA ALA A 604 1.36 9.57 -5.24
C ALA A 604 0.71 8.81 -6.41
N GLU A 605 0.12 9.53 -7.37
CA GLU A 605 -0.44 8.93 -8.58
C GLU A 605 0.64 8.29 -9.44
N ALA A 606 1.77 8.95 -9.61
CA ALA A 606 2.92 8.40 -10.30
C ALA A 606 3.55 7.20 -9.55
N ASP A 607 3.61 7.22 -8.21
CA ASP A 607 4.09 6.08 -7.40
C ASP A 607 3.17 4.86 -7.59
N LEU A 608 1.85 5.06 -7.65
CA LEU A 608 0.87 4.02 -7.94
C LEU A 608 1.08 3.39 -9.33
N GLN A 609 1.32 4.23 -10.35
CA GLN A 609 1.57 3.76 -11.72
C GLN A 609 2.87 2.97 -11.85
N LEU A 610 3.93 3.36 -11.13
CA LEU A 610 5.24 2.71 -11.21
C LEU A 610 5.33 1.40 -10.41
N ARG A 611 4.70 1.34 -9.23
CA ARG A 611 4.80 0.17 -8.33
C ARG A 611 3.67 -0.81 -8.50
N GLY A 612 2.54 -0.37 -9.06
CA GLY A 612 1.30 -1.11 -9.00
C GLY A 612 0.64 -1.08 -7.60
N PRO A 613 -0.62 -1.50 -7.49
CA PRO A 613 -1.40 -1.44 -6.25
C PRO A 613 -0.97 -2.44 -5.18
N GLY A 614 -0.23 -3.49 -5.54
CA GLY A 614 0.15 -4.58 -4.64
C GLY A 614 0.91 -4.11 -3.39
N ASP A 615 1.79 -3.13 -3.54
CA ASP A 615 2.59 -2.58 -2.44
C ASP A 615 1.80 -1.58 -1.58
N PHE A 616 0.77 -0.91 -2.14
CA PHE A 616 -0.12 0.00 -1.39
C PHE A 616 -1.06 -0.75 -0.44
N PHE A 617 -1.50 -1.94 -0.82
CA PHE A 617 -2.31 -2.83 0.02
C PHE A 617 -1.45 -3.68 0.96
N GLY A 618 -0.16 -3.36 1.10
CA GLY A 618 0.84 -4.09 1.87
C GLY A 618 0.24 -4.86 3.03
N GLN A 619 0.55 -6.12 3.08
CA GLN A 619 -0.02 -7.13 3.96
C GLN A 619 -0.40 -6.58 5.34
N ARG A 620 -1.71 -6.48 5.66
CA ARG A 620 -2.29 -6.32 7.00
C ARG A 620 -2.68 -4.93 7.53
N GLN A 621 -2.53 -3.82 6.80
CA GLN A 621 -2.78 -2.50 7.45
C GLN A 621 -4.23 -2.00 7.42
N HIS A 622 -5.10 -2.50 6.52
CA HIS A 622 -6.42 -1.87 6.33
C HIS A 622 -7.63 -2.75 6.62
N GLY A 623 -7.44 -4.06 6.89
CA GLY A 623 -8.56 -4.99 7.11
C GLY A 623 -9.41 -5.24 5.86
N LEU A 624 -8.91 -4.85 4.68
CA LEU A 624 -9.52 -5.12 3.39
C LEU A 624 -9.03 -6.44 2.81
N PRO A 625 -9.89 -7.15 2.07
CA PRO A 625 -9.45 -8.31 1.30
C PRO A 625 -8.40 -7.90 0.26
N PRO A 626 -7.32 -8.69 0.07
CA PRO A 626 -6.36 -8.43 -0.98
C PRO A 626 -7.02 -8.63 -2.35
N LEU A 627 -6.80 -7.69 -3.28
CA LEU A 627 -7.21 -7.84 -4.66
C LEU A 627 -6.37 -8.91 -5.34
N GLN A 628 -7.01 -9.81 -6.08
CA GLN A 628 -6.38 -10.93 -6.76
C GLN A 628 -6.28 -10.71 -8.28
N ILE A 629 -7.24 -10.00 -8.85
CA ILE A 629 -7.42 -9.84 -10.30
C ILE A 629 -7.42 -8.38 -10.71
N ALA A 630 -8.11 -7.52 -9.97
CA ALA A 630 -8.19 -6.11 -10.27
C ALA A 630 -6.86 -5.41 -10.00
N ASP A 631 -6.44 -4.58 -10.96
CA ASP A 631 -5.27 -3.74 -10.89
C ASP A 631 -5.68 -2.26 -10.89
N LEU A 632 -5.62 -1.63 -9.73
CA LEU A 632 -6.10 -0.25 -9.54
C LEU A 632 -5.28 0.79 -10.32
N SER A 633 -4.07 0.45 -10.77
CA SER A 633 -3.28 1.33 -11.63
C SER A 633 -3.80 1.37 -13.06
N HIS A 634 -4.37 0.25 -13.54
CA HIS A 634 -4.88 0.09 -14.89
C HIS A 634 -6.40 0.14 -14.97
N ASP A 635 -7.11 -0.28 -13.91
CA ASP A 635 -8.56 -0.43 -13.88
C ASP A 635 -9.31 0.81 -13.34
N THR A 636 -8.72 2.01 -13.45
CA THR A 636 -9.30 3.27 -12.91
C THR A 636 -10.69 3.56 -13.49
N GLN A 637 -10.88 3.36 -14.80
CA GLN A 637 -12.17 3.56 -15.45
C GLN A 637 -13.21 2.53 -14.96
N LEU A 638 -12.79 1.27 -14.83
CA LEU A 638 -13.62 0.19 -14.30
C LEU A 638 -14.07 0.48 -12.87
N LEU A 639 -13.19 1.07 -12.06
CA LEU A 639 -13.51 1.48 -10.70
C LEU A 639 -14.63 2.54 -10.65
N HIS A 640 -14.62 3.52 -11.57
CA HIS A 640 -15.69 4.50 -11.66
C HIS A 640 -17.03 3.85 -12.05
N GLU A 641 -17.02 2.97 -13.05
CA GLU A 641 -18.21 2.20 -13.46
C GLU A 641 -18.78 1.42 -12.27
N VAL A 642 -17.92 0.75 -11.49
CA VAL A 642 -18.29 -0.02 -10.30
C VAL A 642 -18.87 0.86 -9.19
N GLN A 643 -18.30 2.05 -8.95
CA GLN A 643 -18.79 2.96 -7.92
C GLN A 643 -20.22 3.46 -8.22
N GLU A 644 -20.48 3.80 -9.47
CA GLU A 644 -21.83 4.19 -9.91
C GLU A 644 -22.83 3.04 -9.80
N THR A 645 -22.40 1.85 -10.22
CA THR A 645 -23.22 0.63 -10.14
C THR A 645 -23.55 0.28 -8.68
N ALA A 646 -22.56 0.31 -7.79
CA ALA A 646 -22.76 0.04 -6.37
C ALA A 646 -23.74 1.02 -5.72
N LYS A 647 -23.67 2.32 -6.07
CA LYS A 647 -24.64 3.32 -5.60
C LYS A 647 -26.04 3.01 -6.08
N LYS A 648 -26.22 2.76 -7.39
CA LYS A 648 -27.54 2.42 -7.98
C LYS A 648 -28.16 1.19 -7.31
N ILE A 649 -27.36 0.16 -7.00
CA ILE A 649 -27.82 -1.05 -6.28
C ILE A 649 -28.29 -0.68 -4.88
N LEU A 650 -27.50 0.05 -4.09
CA LEU A 650 -27.83 0.37 -2.71
C LEU A 650 -28.92 1.43 -2.56
N GLU A 651 -29.16 2.26 -3.57
CA GLU A 651 -30.33 3.17 -3.65
C GLU A 651 -31.63 2.37 -3.77
N LYS A 652 -31.61 1.21 -4.46
CA LYS A 652 -32.77 0.34 -4.61
C LYS A 652 -32.93 -0.65 -3.45
N ASP A 653 -31.80 -1.17 -2.93
CA ASP A 653 -31.74 -2.22 -1.91
C ASP A 653 -30.54 -2.00 -0.99
N ALA A 654 -30.74 -1.22 0.06
CA ALA A 654 -29.68 -0.68 0.92
C ALA A 654 -28.85 -1.73 1.67
N ASP A 655 -29.38 -2.94 1.88
CA ASP A 655 -28.72 -4.04 2.62
C ASP A 655 -28.63 -5.36 1.81
N LEU A 656 -28.89 -5.30 0.52
CA LEU A 656 -28.93 -6.44 -0.40
C LEU A 656 -29.87 -7.57 0.09
N SER A 657 -31.02 -7.20 0.67
CA SER A 657 -32.00 -8.16 1.21
C SER A 657 -33.00 -8.65 0.16
N ALA A 658 -33.14 -7.96 -0.96
CA ALA A 658 -34.01 -8.37 -2.04
C ALA A 658 -33.61 -9.74 -2.59
N PRO A 659 -34.58 -10.61 -2.97
CA PRO A 659 -34.29 -11.94 -3.48
C PRO A 659 -33.34 -11.96 -4.69
N GLU A 660 -33.42 -10.96 -5.56
CA GLU A 660 -32.57 -10.77 -6.73
C GLU A 660 -31.10 -10.48 -6.38
N HIS A 661 -30.83 -9.89 -5.23
CA HIS A 661 -29.49 -9.58 -4.74
C HIS A 661 -28.94 -10.64 -3.75
N GLY A 662 -29.71 -11.69 -3.44
CA GLY A 662 -29.31 -12.70 -2.45
C GLY A 662 -27.99 -13.40 -2.79
N ALA A 663 -27.75 -13.71 -4.07
CA ALA A 663 -26.49 -14.30 -4.52
C ALA A 663 -25.32 -13.31 -4.39
N LEU A 664 -25.53 -12.04 -4.77
CA LEU A 664 -24.54 -10.96 -4.61
C LEU A 664 -24.16 -10.74 -3.15
N ARG A 665 -25.16 -10.71 -2.24
CA ARG A 665 -24.93 -10.59 -0.80
C ARG A 665 -24.05 -11.70 -0.26
N LEU A 666 -24.25 -12.94 -0.70
CA LEU A 666 -23.44 -14.08 -0.29
C LEU A 666 -21.98 -13.92 -0.73
N GLU A 667 -21.72 -13.42 -1.94
CA GLU A 667 -20.36 -13.19 -2.44
C GLU A 667 -19.67 -12.04 -1.68
N VAL A 668 -20.38 -10.95 -1.41
CA VAL A 668 -19.87 -9.85 -0.54
C VAL A 668 -19.47 -10.41 0.83
N LEU A 669 -20.35 -11.20 1.47
CA LEU A 669 -20.04 -11.79 2.78
C LEU A 669 -18.85 -12.76 2.74
N ARG A 670 -18.70 -13.54 1.66
CA ARG A 670 -17.53 -14.43 1.47
C ARG A 670 -16.23 -13.66 1.39
N LEU A 671 -16.20 -12.59 0.60
CA LEU A 671 -15.01 -11.76 0.43
C LEU A 671 -14.51 -11.23 1.79
N PHE A 672 -15.43 -10.74 2.64
CA PHE A 672 -15.08 -10.18 3.95
C PHE A 672 -14.81 -11.22 5.04
N ARG A 673 -15.39 -12.42 4.97
CA ARG A 673 -15.05 -13.54 5.88
C ARG A 673 -13.63 -14.04 5.66
N ARG A 674 -13.19 -14.19 4.40
CA ARG A 674 -11.81 -14.57 4.06
C ARG A 674 -10.78 -13.62 4.67
N SER A 675 -11.05 -12.31 4.71
CA SER A 675 -10.19 -11.31 5.34
C SER A 675 -10.19 -11.37 6.87
N GLY A 676 -11.30 -11.71 7.51
CA GLY A 676 -11.43 -11.84 8.97
C GLY A 676 -10.74 -13.09 9.54
N GLU A 677 -10.71 -14.19 8.82
CA GLU A 677 -10.02 -15.43 9.23
C GLU A 677 -8.49 -15.30 9.12
N ASN A 678 -7.98 -14.56 8.13
CA ASN A 678 -6.54 -14.29 7.98
C ASN A 678 -5.99 -13.29 9.02
N GLY A 679 -6.84 -12.61 9.78
CA GLY A 679 -6.48 -11.66 10.84
C GLY A 679 -6.36 -12.27 12.24
N ARG A 680 -6.67 -13.57 12.42
CA ARG A 680 -6.64 -14.26 13.71
C ARG A 680 -5.48 -15.24 13.91
N ASN A 681 -4.52 -15.34 12.95
CA ASN A 681 -3.30 -16.14 13.12
C ASN A 681 -2.09 -15.27 13.40
#